data_138b8dedcacf29ea630f7fb418fc12b5
#
_entry.id   138b8dedcacf29ea630f7fb418fc12b5
#
_cell.length_a   1.000
_cell.length_b   1.000
_cell.length_c   1.000
_cell.angle_alpha   90.00
_cell.angle_beta   90.00
_cell.angle_gamma   90.00
#
_symmetry.space_group_name_H-M   'P 1'
#
loop_
_entity.id
_entity.type
_entity.pdbx_description
1 polymer ?
#
loop_
_entity_poly.entity_id
_entity_poly.type
_entity_poly.pdbx_seq_one_letter_code
_entity_poly.pdbx_strand_id
1 'polypeptide(L)'
;MRRPAAHLRSSEGWTAGPELPTLLTFLTFLILGLGCACRRGAPPAAADGVGQGAHLVESGLPGAPPIDSALAARLRAALASKGAGYLPRTRHLLGRAPKYTNRLVLETSPYLLQHAHNPVDWHPWGNDAFEEARRRGVPIFLSVGYSTCHWCHVMEAESFEDEEIARFMNSHYVCIKVDREERPDIDAVYMSAVQSLTGSGGWPMSVWLTPERAPFFGGTYFPPRDSDRGARQGFLTLLRALDETYHRDQARITDEAETLVAGVRRDLEGRASAPAASLGATEPPNAAAIPRTVGLLKGAFDEVNGGLRGAPKFPSSLPVRLLLRYHRRTGDAEALRMATLTLEKMAAGGIYDQIGGGFHRYATDATWSVPHFEKMLYDNALLAVAYLEAYQVTGRADFARVARETLDYVLREMTSPDGGFFSATDADSDGEEGKFFVWSEGEIRALLGRDADRFIRYYGVTPGGNFDGRNILHVPVPNEAERASLDDARQRLYAARARRVAPARDDKILAAWNGLMISALASGGRILSDARYTEAGRRAAELLLTKLRVGGRLMRSFKDGWAADPGYLEDYAFVAAGLFDLYETSFDARWLREALALCAETERLFADPASGGWFMTSADHEKLLARERPTVDGATPSGASVALMNALRAASFTGDDHWRAVADRALSALGASLSERPTSLTETLLALDFRTDAVREVVLVWPSQAGDGSAASAAPLLSALRRAFLPNRVLAGAAEGDGIVALAALAPIVEEKRALKGRATAYVCERGRCQLPTGDPGLLSRQLARSQPY
;
A
#
# COMPACT_ATOMS: atom_id res chain seq x y z
N MET A 1 2.85 42.86 -50.87
CA MET A 1 2.26 42.42 -52.17
C MET A 1 1.49 41.12 -51.95
N ARG A 2 0.18 41.24 -52.12
CA ARG A 2 -0.79 40.24 -52.62
C ARG A 2 -0.89 38.86 -51.92
N ARG A 3 -1.97 38.67 -51.17
CA ARG A 3 -2.86 37.49 -51.10
C ARG A 3 -3.48 37.21 -52.51
N PRO A 4 -4.10 36.05 -52.76
CA PRO A 4 -5.36 35.56 -52.16
C PRO A 4 -5.36 34.03 -51.89
N ALA A 5 -6.09 33.48 -50.98
CA ALA A 5 -7.51 33.19 -50.78
C ALA A 5 -8.16 32.31 -51.88
N ALA A 6 -8.57 31.10 -51.51
CA ALA A 6 -9.80 30.49 -52.05
C ALA A 6 -10.27 29.33 -51.15
N HIS A 7 -11.46 29.47 -50.73
CA HIS A 7 -12.46 28.57 -50.18
C HIS A 7 -12.58 27.18 -50.81
N LEU A 8 -13.00 26.16 -49.99
CA LEU A 8 -14.22 25.41 -50.31
C LEU A 8 -14.74 24.64 -49.10
N ARG A 9 -16.03 24.73 -48.87
CA ARG A 9 -16.88 24.09 -47.86
C ARG A 9 -17.27 22.67 -48.28
N SER A 10 -17.58 21.81 -47.32
CA SER A 10 -18.74 20.90 -47.15
C SER A 10 -18.52 20.10 -45.88
N SER A 11 -19.26 20.29 -44.80
CA SER A 11 -20.62 19.91 -44.42
C SER A 11 -20.94 18.42 -44.65
N GLU A 12 -21.08 17.74 -43.53
CA GLU A 12 -21.94 16.60 -43.17
C GLU A 12 -21.32 15.97 -41.93
N GLY A 13 -21.89 15.97 -40.71
CA GLY A 13 -23.26 15.62 -40.42
C GLY A 13 -23.23 14.18 -39.88
N TRP A 14 -22.81 13.93 -38.54
CA TRP A 14 -23.12 12.68 -37.85
C TRP A 14 -23.97 12.98 -36.63
N THR A 15 -25.19 12.48 -36.76
CA THR A 15 -26.31 12.53 -35.86
C THR A 15 -26.05 11.66 -34.63
N ALA A 16 -26.49 12.16 -33.51
CA ALA A 16 -26.62 11.45 -32.26
C ALA A 16 -27.44 10.16 -32.40
N GLY A 17 -26.94 9.05 -31.91
CA GLY A 17 -27.67 7.81 -31.70
C GLY A 17 -28.11 7.69 -30.25
N PRO A 18 -29.17 6.92 -29.95
CA PRO A 18 -30.06 7.16 -28.86
C PRO A 18 -29.60 6.61 -27.49
N GLU A 19 -30.05 7.28 -26.46
CA GLU A 19 -30.02 6.85 -25.04
C GLU A 19 -30.70 5.48 -24.87
N LEU A 20 -30.06 4.62 -24.11
CA LEU A 20 -30.68 3.37 -23.64
C LEU A 20 -31.29 3.59 -22.24
N PRO A 21 -32.56 3.22 -22.08
CA PRO A 21 -33.22 3.37 -20.80
C PRO A 21 -32.86 2.23 -19.84
N THR A 22 -32.63 2.62 -18.59
CA THR A 22 -32.57 1.78 -17.42
C THR A 22 -33.89 1.00 -17.24
N LEU A 23 -33.85 -0.31 -17.31
CA LEU A 23 -34.96 -1.17 -16.88
C LEU A 23 -34.48 -2.07 -15.74
N LEU A 24 -34.86 -1.70 -14.53
CA LEU A 24 -34.90 -2.56 -13.37
C LEU A 24 -36.03 -3.55 -13.55
N THR A 25 -35.74 -4.84 -13.61
CA THR A 25 -36.80 -5.86 -13.52
C THR A 25 -36.52 -6.74 -12.30
N PHE A 26 -37.32 -6.55 -11.26
CA PHE A 26 -37.46 -7.43 -10.11
C PHE A 26 -37.99 -8.81 -10.56
N LEU A 27 -37.33 -9.87 -10.22
CA LEU A 27 -37.90 -11.22 -10.22
C LEU A 27 -37.87 -11.78 -8.80
N THR A 28 -39.03 -11.73 -8.17
CA THR A 28 -39.35 -12.35 -6.89
C THR A 28 -39.54 -13.84 -7.08
N PHE A 29 -38.74 -14.70 -6.51
CA PHE A 29 -39.02 -16.11 -6.37
C PHE A 29 -39.45 -16.43 -4.93
N LEU A 30 -40.69 -16.83 -4.85
CA LEU A 30 -41.35 -17.38 -3.66
C LEU A 30 -40.89 -18.83 -3.49
N ILE A 31 -40.27 -19.21 -2.40
CA ILE A 31 -40.06 -20.62 -2.04
C ILE A 31 -40.79 -20.91 -0.74
N LEU A 32 -41.81 -21.78 -0.87
CA LEU A 32 -42.57 -22.37 0.22
C LEU A 32 -41.66 -23.27 1.09
N GLY A 33 -41.78 -23.10 2.39
CA GLY A 33 -41.13 -23.95 3.38
C GLY A 33 -41.70 -25.34 3.46
N LEU A 34 -40.87 -26.31 3.59
CA LEU A 34 -41.17 -27.64 4.13
C LEU A 34 -40.15 -27.94 5.23
N GLY A 35 -40.68 -27.96 6.45
CA GLY A 35 -39.89 -28.33 7.62
C GLY A 35 -39.51 -29.81 7.59
N CYS A 36 -38.22 -30.08 7.83
CA CYS A 36 -37.77 -31.44 8.10
C CYS A 36 -37.02 -31.46 9.43
N ALA A 37 -37.59 -32.17 10.41
CA ALA A 37 -37.03 -32.31 11.74
C ALA A 37 -35.77 -33.18 11.71
N CYS A 38 -34.64 -32.65 12.02
CA CYS A 38 -33.41 -33.41 12.20
C CYS A 38 -33.26 -33.86 13.65
N ARG A 39 -33.23 -35.15 13.80
CA ARG A 39 -32.86 -35.87 15.03
C ARG A 39 -31.40 -35.60 15.37
N ARG A 40 -31.10 -35.23 16.61
CA ARG A 40 -29.75 -35.18 17.17
C ARG A 40 -29.15 -36.57 17.24
N GLY A 41 -28.10 -36.82 16.44
CA GLY A 41 -27.20 -37.96 16.58
C GLY A 41 -25.99 -37.56 17.40
N ALA A 42 -25.57 -38.40 18.31
CA ALA A 42 -24.37 -38.23 19.13
C ALA A 42 -23.08 -38.20 18.29
N PRO A 43 -22.01 -37.51 18.73
CA PRO A 43 -20.74 -37.46 17.95
C PRO A 43 -20.05 -38.83 17.95
N PRO A 44 -19.52 -39.29 16.82
CA PRO A 44 -18.65 -40.43 16.79
C PRO A 44 -17.24 -40.08 17.34
N ALA A 45 -16.64 -41.11 17.98
CA ALA A 45 -15.34 -41.02 18.61
C ALA A 45 -14.21 -40.68 17.66
N ALA A 46 -13.20 -39.99 18.16
CA ALA A 46 -11.97 -39.64 17.46
C ALA A 46 -11.29 -40.92 16.92
N ALA A 47 -11.12 -41.00 15.61
CA ALA A 47 -10.27 -41.99 14.95
C ALA A 47 -9.06 -41.26 14.32
N ASP A 48 -7.94 -41.90 14.47
CA ASP A 48 -6.58 -41.48 14.15
C ASP A 48 -6.44 -40.78 12.77
N GLY A 49 -6.15 -39.46 12.80
CA GLY A 49 -6.05 -38.60 11.60
C GLY A 49 -4.72 -38.68 10.83
N VAL A 50 -3.77 -39.52 11.23
CA VAL A 50 -2.42 -39.56 10.62
C VAL A 50 -2.35 -40.46 9.37
N GLY A 51 -3.28 -41.38 9.21
CA GLY A 51 -3.28 -42.33 8.05
C GLY A 51 -3.94 -41.76 6.77
N GLN A 52 -4.87 -40.81 6.89
CA GLN A 52 -5.66 -40.35 5.74
C GLN A 52 -4.93 -39.31 4.87
N GLY A 53 -4.03 -38.49 5.44
CA GLY A 53 -3.25 -37.52 4.68
C GLY A 53 -2.25 -38.14 3.69
N ALA A 54 -1.80 -39.36 3.95
CA ALA A 54 -0.85 -40.08 3.10
C ALA A 54 -1.47 -40.49 1.75
N HIS A 55 -2.75 -40.89 1.72
CA HIS A 55 -3.47 -41.29 0.52
C HIS A 55 -3.83 -40.16 -0.43
N LEU A 56 -3.93 -38.91 0.06
CA LEU A 56 -4.44 -37.78 -0.72
C LEU A 56 -3.39 -37.19 -1.67
N VAL A 57 -2.10 -37.22 -1.30
CA VAL A 57 -1.02 -36.78 -2.20
C VAL A 57 -0.75 -37.86 -3.30
N GLU A 58 -1.11 -39.10 -3.07
CA GLU A 58 -0.93 -40.21 -4.02
C GLU A 58 -2.01 -40.26 -5.13
N SER A 59 -3.20 -39.66 -4.91
CA SER A 59 -4.29 -39.66 -5.91
C SER A 59 -4.04 -38.74 -7.11
N GLY A 60 -3.02 -37.89 -7.07
CA GLY A 60 -2.66 -36.95 -8.14
C GLY A 60 -3.66 -35.83 -8.33
N LEU A 61 -3.25 -34.77 -9.00
CA LEU A 61 -4.09 -33.64 -9.39
C LEU A 61 -4.78 -33.96 -10.75
N PRO A 62 -6.03 -33.52 -10.98
CA PRO A 62 -6.77 -33.84 -12.20
C PRO A 62 -6.00 -33.40 -13.46
N GLY A 63 -5.64 -34.33 -14.34
CA GLY A 63 -4.93 -34.03 -15.61
C GLY A 63 -3.46 -33.60 -15.47
N ALA A 64 -2.94 -33.55 -14.27
CA ALA A 64 -1.53 -33.20 -14.06
C ALA A 64 -0.59 -34.39 -14.33
N PRO A 65 0.64 -34.17 -14.75
CA PRO A 65 1.65 -35.22 -14.82
C PRO A 65 1.89 -35.82 -13.41
N PRO A 66 2.26 -37.12 -13.35
CA PRO A 66 2.64 -37.74 -12.08
C PRO A 66 3.81 -37.02 -11.46
N ILE A 67 3.72 -36.72 -10.15
CA ILE A 67 4.84 -36.15 -9.38
C ILE A 67 5.79 -37.28 -8.95
N ASP A 68 7.06 -36.94 -8.83
CA ASP A 68 8.06 -37.90 -8.32
C ASP A 68 7.88 -38.16 -6.82
N SER A 69 8.45 -39.29 -6.35
CA SER A 69 8.31 -39.71 -4.97
C SER A 69 8.97 -38.73 -3.96
N ALA A 70 10.03 -38.01 -4.35
CA ALA A 70 10.70 -37.03 -3.50
C ALA A 70 9.84 -35.79 -3.29
N LEU A 71 9.23 -35.25 -4.37
CA LEU A 71 8.27 -34.17 -4.27
C LEU A 71 7.04 -34.58 -3.45
N ALA A 72 6.47 -35.75 -3.71
CA ALA A 72 5.35 -36.27 -2.93
C ALA A 72 5.69 -36.37 -1.42
N ALA A 73 6.89 -36.79 -1.06
CA ALA A 73 7.34 -36.83 0.33
C ALA A 73 7.47 -35.44 0.94
N ARG A 74 8.00 -34.46 0.19
CA ARG A 74 8.09 -33.05 0.63
C ARG A 74 6.72 -32.43 0.88
N LEU A 75 5.75 -32.64 -0.03
CA LEU A 75 4.39 -32.12 0.11
C LEU A 75 3.70 -32.69 1.37
N ARG A 76 3.82 -34.03 1.60
CA ARG A 76 3.30 -34.68 2.81
C ARG A 76 3.95 -34.12 4.08
N ALA A 77 5.26 -33.95 4.11
CA ALA A 77 5.97 -33.40 5.23
C ALA A 77 5.56 -31.95 5.55
N ALA A 78 5.43 -31.13 4.51
CA ALA A 78 4.98 -29.74 4.64
C ALA A 78 3.54 -29.65 5.17
N LEU A 79 2.62 -30.46 4.63
CA LEU A 79 1.24 -30.50 5.12
C LEU A 79 1.18 -30.96 6.58
N ALA A 80 1.95 -31.97 6.96
CA ALA A 80 2.01 -32.47 8.33
C ALA A 80 2.59 -31.41 9.30
N SER A 81 3.57 -30.62 8.87
CA SER A 81 4.17 -29.55 9.68
C SER A 81 3.22 -28.40 10.01
N LYS A 82 2.15 -28.21 9.22
CA LYS A 82 1.14 -27.18 9.50
C LYS A 82 0.36 -27.42 10.80
N GLY A 83 0.37 -28.68 11.30
CA GLY A 83 -0.21 -29.05 12.59
C GLY A 83 -1.74 -29.15 12.60
N ALA A 84 -2.28 -29.54 13.76
CA ALA A 84 -3.73 -29.82 13.92
C ALA A 84 -4.63 -28.58 13.85
N GLY A 85 -4.05 -27.38 13.98
CA GLY A 85 -4.77 -26.11 13.85
C GLY A 85 -4.89 -25.58 12.42
N TYR A 86 -4.26 -26.23 11.46
CA TYR A 86 -4.33 -25.83 10.07
C TYR A 86 -5.72 -26.12 9.47
N LEU A 87 -6.36 -25.09 8.94
CA LEU A 87 -7.65 -25.16 8.28
C LEU A 87 -7.44 -24.96 6.78
N PRO A 88 -7.52 -26.02 5.97
CA PRO A 88 -7.39 -25.91 4.52
C PRO A 88 -8.48 -25.02 3.94
N ARG A 89 -8.11 -24.04 3.12
CA ARG A 89 -9.05 -23.20 2.39
C ARG A 89 -9.35 -23.88 1.05
N THR A 90 -10.39 -24.71 1.01
CA THR A 90 -10.88 -25.39 -0.19
C THR A 90 -12.26 -25.96 0.06
N ARG A 91 -13.09 -26.04 -0.99
CA ARG A 91 -14.37 -26.79 -0.98
C ARG A 91 -14.17 -28.30 -1.12
N HIS A 92 -12.99 -28.71 -1.58
CA HIS A 92 -12.66 -30.12 -1.80
C HIS A 92 -12.08 -30.75 -0.53
N LEU A 93 -12.97 -31.08 0.41
CA LEU A 93 -12.61 -31.75 1.65
C LEU A 93 -13.09 -33.22 1.65
N LEU A 94 -12.20 -34.10 2.08
CA LEU A 94 -12.53 -35.48 2.46
C LEU A 94 -12.49 -35.56 4.00
N GLY A 95 -13.67 -35.42 4.61
CA GLY A 95 -13.76 -35.20 6.05
C GLY A 95 -13.21 -33.81 6.41
N ARG A 96 -12.09 -33.78 7.17
CA ARG A 96 -11.36 -32.55 7.50
C ARG A 96 -10.09 -32.33 6.67
N ALA A 97 -9.70 -33.34 5.87
CA ALA A 97 -8.50 -33.26 5.06
C ALA A 97 -8.81 -32.69 3.66
N PRO A 98 -7.88 -31.93 3.03
CA PRO A 98 -8.06 -31.48 1.66
C PRO A 98 -7.95 -32.67 0.70
N LYS A 99 -8.81 -32.72 -0.33
CA LYS A 99 -8.73 -33.72 -1.41
C LYS A 99 -7.47 -33.58 -2.26
N TYR A 100 -7.00 -32.36 -2.45
CA TYR A 100 -5.86 -32.01 -3.29
C TYR A 100 -4.80 -31.27 -2.49
N THR A 101 -3.54 -31.44 -2.87
CA THR A 101 -2.41 -30.65 -2.34
C THR A 101 -1.39 -30.46 -3.46
N ASN A 102 -1.12 -29.20 -3.80
CA ASN A 102 -0.15 -28.83 -4.82
C ASN A 102 1.13 -28.21 -4.19
N ARG A 103 2.09 -27.76 -5.01
CA ARG A 103 3.41 -27.28 -4.58
C ARG A 103 3.36 -26.06 -3.68
N LEU A 104 2.27 -25.26 -3.74
CA LEU A 104 2.15 -24.06 -2.92
C LEU A 104 2.07 -24.33 -1.41
N VAL A 105 1.82 -25.58 -0.99
CA VAL A 105 1.90 -25.93 0.45
C VAL A 105 3.31 -25.76 1.02
N LEU A 106 4.34 -25.70 0.17
CA LEU A 106 5.74 -25.48 0.54
C LEU A 106 6.07 -24.01 0.81
N GLU A 107 5.19 -23.10 0.41
CA GLU A 107 5.40 -21.65 0.49
C GLU A 107 5.03 -21.09 1.85
N THR A 108 5.49 -19.85 2.11
CA THR A 108 5.19 -19.10 3.35
C THR A 108 4.15 -18.04 3.14
N SER A 109 4.00 -17.51 1.90
CA SER A 109 3.00 -16.51 1.55
C SER A 109 1.59 -16.97 1.92
N PRO A 110 0.81 -16.19 2.69
CA PRO A 110 -0.59 -16.48 2.96
C PRO A 110 -1.41 -16.62 1.68
N TYR A 111 -1.14 -15.82 0.66
CA TYR A 111 -1.82 -15.90 -0.63
C TYR A 111 -1.53 -17.21 -1.37
N LEU A 112 -0.29 -17.64 -1.44
CA LEU A 112 0.07 -18.90 -2.09
C LEU A 112 -0.52 -20.09 -1.33
N LEU A 113 -0.50 -20.04 0.00
CA LEU A 113 -1.09 -21.07 0.87
C LEU A 113 -2.61 -21.18 0.71
N GLN A 114 -3.32 -20.09 0.43
CA GLN A 114 -4.76 -20.16 0.11
C GLN A 114 -5.04 -21.09 -1.07
N HIS A 115 -4.17 -21.11 -2.06
CA HIS A 115 -4.30 -21.91 -3.27
C HIS A 115 -3.64 -23.30 -3.19
N ALA A 116 -3.03 -23.65 -2.06
CA ALA A 116 -2.29 -24.91 -1.88
C ALA A 116 -3.16 -26.20 -2.04
N HIS A 117 -4.48 -26.06 -1.95
CA HIS A 117 -5.44 -27.16 -2.00
C HIS A 117 -6.40 -27.09 -3.19
N ASN A 118 -6.15 -26.18 -4.13
CA ASN A 118 -6.87 -26.20 -5.40
C ASN A 118 -6.51 -27.46 -6.22
N PRO A 119 -7.43 -27.97 -7.05
CA PRO A 119 -7.14 -29.06 -8.00
C PRO A 119 -6.17 -28.67 -9.11
N VAL A 120 -5.86 -27.38 -9.30
CA VAL A 120 -4.84 -26.88 -10.23
C VAL A 120 -3.45 -27.20 -9.70
N ASP A 121 -2.57 -27.70 -10.57
CA ASP A 121 -1.15 -27.95 -10.28
C ASP A 121 -0.36 -26.64 -10.30
N TRP A 122 -0.57 -25.85 -9.26
CA TRP A 122 0.10 -24.58 -9.10
C TRP A 122 1.59 -24.75 -8.76
N HIS A 123 2.43 -24.04 -9.51
CA HIS A 123 3.82 -23.84 -9.22
C HIS A 123 4.04 -22.44 -8.61
N PRO A 124 4.96 -22.26 -7.66
CA PRO A 124 5.53 -20.94 -7.39
C PRO A 124 6.34 -20.47 -8.60
N TRP A 125 6.63 -19.18 -8.69
CA TRP A 125 7.52 -18.64 -9.71
C TRP A 125 8.94 -19.18 -9.52
N GLY A 126 9.49 -19.84 -10.55
CA GLY A 126 10.82 -20.42 -10.47
C GLY A 126 11.20 -21.21 -11.71
N ASN A 127 12.49 -21.52 -11.83
CA ASN A 127 13.05 -22.21 -12.98
C ASN A 127 12.40 -23.58 -13.23
N ASP A 128 12.02 -24.30 -12.18
CA ASP A 128 11.36 -25.62 -12.28
C ASP A 128 10.09 -25.54 -13.14
N ALA A 129 9.31 -24.48 -12.98
CA ALA A 129 8.09 -24.27 -13.75
C ALA A 129 8.41 -23.95 -15.23
N PHE A 130 9.42 -23.13 -15.48
CA PHE A 130 9.82 -22.77 -16.85
C PHE A 130 10.44 -23.95 -17.60
N GLU A 131 11.24 -24.77 -16.93
CA GLU A 131 11.81 -26.00 -17.49
C GLU A 131 10.71 -27.03 -17.79
N GLU A 132 9.71 -27.15 -16.91
CA GLU A 132 8.57 -28.00 -17.12
C GLU A 132 7.76 -27.55 -18.36
N ALA A 133 7.51 -26.25 -18.53
CA ALA A 133 6.80 -25.70 -19.68
C ALA A 133 7.58 -26.00 -20.99
N ARG A 134 8.90 -25.80 -21.01
CA ARG A 134 9.74 -26.12 -22.16
C ARG A 134 9.74 -27.62 -22.47
N ARG A 135 9.87 -28.46 -21.45
CA ARG A 135 9.89 -29.91 -21.60
C ARG A 135 8.57 -30.45 -22.17
N ARG A 136 7.44 -29.87 -21.74
CA ARG A 136 6.11 -30.27 -22.21
C ARG A 136 5.73 -29.61 -23.54
N GLY A 137 6.40 -28.54 -23.94
CA GLY A 137 6.05 -27.74 -25.13
C GLY A 137 4.72 -27.00 -24.97
N VAL A 138 4.32 -26.64 -23.75
CA VAL A 138 3.06 -25.96 -23.45
C VAL A 138 3.28 -24.54 -22.96
N PRO A 139 2.31 -23.63 -23.15
CA PRO A 139 2.38 -22.27 -22.61
C PRO A 139 2.23 -22.26 -21.09
N ILE A 140 2.63 -21.14 -20.50
CA ILE A 140 2.48 -20.88 -19.08
C ILE A 140 1.20 -20.07 -18.85
N PHE A 141 0.40 -20.44 -17.86
CA PHE A 141 -0.64 -19.59 -17.28
C PHE A 141 -0.14 -19.00 -15.97
N LEU A 142 0.07 -17.70 -15.97
CA LEU A 142 0.50 -16.92 -14.81
C LEU A 142 -0.70 -16.23 -14.16
N SER A 143 -0.92 -16.48 -12.87
CA SER A 143 -1.91 -15.76 -12.05
C SER A 143 -1.23 -15.00 -10.94
N VAL A 144 -1.43 -13.68 -10.92
CA VAL A 144 -0.87 -12.77 -9.91
C VAL A 144 -1.99 -12.14 -9.10
N GLY A 145 -1.82 -12.06 -7.80
CA GLY A 145 -2.79 -11.48 -6.88
C GLY A 145 -2.19 -11.26 -5.49
N TYR A 146 -3.03 -11.15 -4.48
CA TYR A 146 -2.63 -10.97 -3.09
C TYR A 146 -3.70 -11.53 -2.13
N SER A 147 -3.35 -11.74 -0.88
CA SER A 147 -4.11 -12.55 0.08
C SER A 147 -5.51 -12.03 0.38
N THR A 148 -5.71 -10.71 0.43
CA THR A 148 -6.99 -10.09 0.80
C THR A 148 -7.82 -9.65 -0.41
N CYS A 149 -7.45 -10.07 -1.61
CA CYS A 149 -8.06 -9.70 -2.87
C CYS A 149 -9.41 -10.41 -3.08
N HIS A 150 -10.53 -9.74 -2.89
CA HIS A 150 -11.88 -10.29 -3.07
C HIS A 150 -12.07 -10.98 -4.44
N TRP A 151 -11.76 -10.30 -5.55
CA TRP A 151 -11.91 -10.90 -6.89
C TRP A 151 -10.97 -12.08 -7.15
N CYS A 152 -9.83 -12.16 -6.42
CA CYS A 152 -8.97 -13.34 -6.45
C CYS A 152 -9.66 -14.52 -5.78
N HIS A 153 -10.37 -14.30 -4.67
CA HIS A 153 -11.18 -15.34 -4.01
C HIS A 153 -12.35 -15.78 -4.86
N VAL A 154 -13.02 -14.83 -5.54
CA VAL A 154 -14.09 -15.16 -6.48
C VAL A 154 -13.56 -16.05 -7.61
N MET A 155 -12.43 -15.71 -8.24
CA MET A 155 -11.85 -16.52 -9.31
C MET A 155 -11.33 -17.87 -8.80
N GLU A 156 -10.85 -17.95 -7.56
CA GLU A 156 -10.50 -19.20 -6.90
C GLU A 156 -11.72 -20.12 -6.82
N ALA A 157 -12.79 -19.66 -6.18
CA ALA A 157 -14.00 -20.43 -5.92
C ALA A 157 -14.72 -20.85 -7.21
N GLU A 158 -14.77 -19.97 -8.22
CA GLU A 158 -15.52 -20.23 -9.44
C GLU A 158 -14.72 -21.00 -10.48
N SER A 159 -13.40 -20.79 -10.59
CA SER A 159 -12.57 -21.35 -11.66
C SER A 159 -11.47 -22.30 -11.16
N PHE A 160 -10.67 -21.90 -10.17
CA PHE A 160 -9.50 -22.69 -9.77
C PHE A 160 -9.87 -23.90 -8.89
N GLU A 161 -11.06 -23.91 -8.29
CA GLU A 161 -11.62 -25.04 -7.57
C GLU A 161 -12.55 -25.90 -8.45
N ASP A 162 -12.74 -25.57 -9.73
CA ASP A 162 -13.49 -26.37 -10.68
C ASP A 162 -12.59 -27.48 -11.26
N GLU A 163 -12.99 -28.76 -11.08
CA GLU A 163 -12.17 -29.90 -11.49
C GLU A 163 -12.07 -30.05 -13.02
N GLU A 164 -13.06 -29.61 -13.80
CA GLU A 164 -12.99 -29.63 -15.26
C GLU A 164 -12.00 -28.60 -15.78
N ILE A 165 -12.07 -27.35 -15.24
CA ILE A 165 -11.15 -26.30 -15.58
C ILE A 165 -9.72 -26.69 -15.15
N ALA A 166 -9.55 -27.17 -13.92
CA ALA A 166 -8.26 -27.63 -13.42
C ALA A 166 -7.65 -28.74 -14.26
N ARG A 167 -8.45 -29.72 -14.67
CA ARG A 167 -8.00 -30.82 -15.57
C ARG A 167 -7.48 -30.26 -16.89
N PHE A 168 -8.19 -29.31 -17.48
CA PHE A 168 -7.76 -28.71 -18.73
C PHE A 168 -6.46 -27.89 -18.51
N MET A 169 -6.43 -27.04 -17.47
CA MET A 169 -5.25 -26.24 -17.12
C MET A 169 -4.01 -27.13 -16.92
N ASN A 170 -4.12 -28.16 -16.10
CA ASN A 170 -3.01 -29.06 -15.78
C ASN A 170 -2.49 -29.84 -17.01
N SER A 171 -3.38 -30.19 -17.93
CA SER A 171 -3.00 -30.95 -19.14
C SER A 171 -2.34 -30.07 -20.19
N HIS A 172 -2.73 -28.78 -20.31
CA HIS A 172 -2.38 -27.94 -21.44
C HIS A 172 -1.47 -26.75 -21.07
N TYR A 173 -1.26 -26.48 -19.77
CA TYR A 173 -0.47 -25.38 -19.27
C TYR A 173 0.48 -25.82 -18.15
N VAL A 174 1.51 -25.03 -17.91
CA VAL A 174 2.15 -24.95 -16.60
C VAL A 174 1.58 -23.73 -15.88
N CYS A 175 0.96 -23.96 -14.72
CA CYS A 175 0.25 -22.93 -13.98
C CYS A 175 1.14 -22.34 -12.89
N ILE A 176 1.41 -21.05 -12.93
CA ILE A 176 2.24 -20.33 -11.96
C ILE A 176 1.38 -19.36 -11.16
N LYS A 177 1.57 -19.36 -9.83
CA LYS A 177 0.93 -18.42 -8.91
C LYS A 177 1.95 -17.50 -8.28
N VAL A 178 1.66 -16.19 -8.22
CA VAL A 178 2.57 -15.18 -7.66
C VAL A 178 1.82 -14.27 -6.69
N ASP A 179 2.40 -14.10 -5.51
CA ASP A 179 2.01 -13.04 -4.58
C ASP A 179 2.70 -11.73 -4.97
N ARG A 180 1.91 -10.75 -5.44
CA ARG A 180 2.43 -9.45 -5.86
C ARG A 180 3.07 -8.66 -4.71
N GLU A 181 2.72 -8.96 -3.48
CA GLU A 181 3.26 -8.26 -2.32
C GLU A 181 4.67 -8.75 -1.97
N GLU A 182 4.98 -10.02 -2.26
CA GLU A 182 6.34 -10.57 -2.15
C GLU A 182 7.16 -10.34 -3.43
N ARG A 183 6.53 -10.40 -4.62
CA ARG A 183 7.19 -10.23 -5.92
C ARG A 183 6.59 -9.06 -6.72
N PRO A 184 6.75 -7.82 -6.22
CA PRO A 184 6.25 -6.63 -6.92
C PRO A 184 6.95 -6.39 -8.26
N ASP A 185 8.15 -6.92 -8.45
CA ASP A 185 8.90 -6.87 -9.70
C ASP A 185 8.23 -7.66 -10.83
N ILE A 186 7.71 -8.85 -10.52
CA ILE A 186 6.93 -9.66 -11.46
C ILE A 186 5.60 -8.97 -11.76
N ASP A 187 4.91 -8.49 -10.71
CA ASP A 187 3.66 -7.76 -10.85
C ASP A 187 3.81 -6.57 -11.80
N ALA A 188 4.83 -5.74 -11.62
CA ALA A 188 5.08 -4.56 -12.46
C ALA A 188 5.29 -4.92 -13.94
N VAL A 189 6.10 -5.94 -14.23
CA VAL A 189 6.40 -6.38 -15.60
C VAL A 189 5.13 -6.85 -16.31
N TYR A 190 4.36 -7.72 -15.69
CA TYR A 190 3.17 -8.29 -16.33
C TYR A 190 1.96 -7.38 -16.25
N MET A 191 1.88 -6.47 -15.28
CA MET A 191 0.87 -5.40 -15.26
C MET A 191 1.05 -4.43 -16.42
N SER A 192 2.30 -4.03 -16.74
CA SER A 192 2.59 -3.21 -17.94
C SER A 192 2.15 -3.93 -19.22
N ALA A 193 2.39 -5.25 -19.32
CA ALA A 193 1.92 -6.04 -20.46
C ALA A 193 0.39 -6.07 -20.57
N VAL A 194 -0.30 -6.35 -19.45
CA VAL A 194 -1.78 -6.38 -19.41
C VAL A 194 -2.37 -5.02 -19.76
N GLN A 195 -1.84 -3.95 -19.21
CA GLN A 195 -2.29 -2.58 -19.53
C GLN A 195 -2.08 -2.24 -21.00
N SER A 196 -0.96 -2.68 -21.59
CA SER A 196 -0.70 -2.49 -23.03
C SER A 196 -1.69 -3.27 -23.89
N LEU A 197 -2.14 -4.45 -23.47
CA LEU A 197 -3.08 -5.30 -24.20
C LEU A 197 -4.55 -4.86 -24.05
N THR A 198 -4.93 -4.38 -22.85
CA THR A 198 -6.35 -4.17 -22.51
C THR A 198 -6.72 -2.72 -22.23
N GLY A 199 -5.74 -1.82 -22.12
CA GLY A 199 -5.93 -0.41 -21.74
C GLY A 199 -6.14 -0.20 -20.24
N SER A 200 -6.23 -1.25 -19.43
CA SER A 200 -6.43 -1.20 -17.97
C SER A 200 -5.75 -2.38 -17.28
N GLY A 201 -5.65 -2.33 -15.96
CA GLY A 201 -5.07 -3.41 -15.16
C GLY A 201 -5.78 -3.59 -13.83
N GLY A 202 -5.45 -4.65 -13.11
CA GLY A 202 -6.04 -4.98 -11.79
C GLY A 202 -5.78 -6.43 -11.40
N TRP A 203 -6.24 -6.81 -10.23
CA TRP A 203 -6.12 -8.17 -9.70
C TRP A 203 -7.49 -8.82 -9.49
N PRO A 204 -7.59 -10.16 -9.71
CA PRO A 204 -6.53 -11.06 -10.15
C PRO A 204 -6.00 -10.70 -11.52
N MET A 205 -4.70 -10.80 -11.74
CA MET A 205 -4.09 -10.64 -13.05
C MET A 205 -3.82 -12.01 -13.64
N SER A 206 -4.31 -12.25 -14.84
CA SER A 206 -4.18 -13.52 -15.59
C SER A 206 -3.39 -13.27 -16.86
N VAL A 207 -2.26 -13.96 -17.04
CA VAL A 207 -1.37 -13.72 -18.19
C VAL A 207 -0.96 -15.07 -18.80
N TRP A 208 -0.96 -15.16 -20.12
CA TRP A 208 -0.46 -16.31 -20.84
C TRP A 208 0.91 -16.00 -21.44
N LEU A 209 1.88 -16.85 -21.12
CA LEU A 209 3.27 -16.67 -21.48
C LEU A 209 3.79 -17.82 -22.33
N THR A 210 4.78 -17.52 -23.16
CA THR A 210 5.63 -18.56 -23.74
C THR A 210 6.51 -19.19 -22.65
N PRO A 211 7.14 -20.36 -22.86
CA PRO A 211 8.10 -20.93 -21.93
C PRO A 211 9.31 -20.02 -21.62
N GLU A 212 9.58 -19.03 -22.50
CA GLU A 212 10.60 -17.97 -22.33
C GLU A 212 10.07 -16.79 -21.51
N ARG A 213 8.89 -16.91 -20.94
CA ARG A 213 8.22 -15.92 -20.07
C ARG A 213 7.69 -14.69 -20.83
N ALA A 214 7.70 -14.68 -22.15
CA ALA A 214 7.17 -13.58 -22.95
C ALA A 214 5.63 -13.62 -22.97
N PRO A 215 4.92 -12.54 -22.54
CA PRO A 215 3.45 -12.50 -22.54
C PRO A 215 2.90 -12.34 -23.95
N PHE A 216 1.84 -13.11 -24.26
CA PHE A 216 1.14 -13.01 -25.54
C PHE A 216 -0.37 -12.74 -25.40
N PHE A 217 -0.92 -12.95 -24.21
CA PHE A 217 -2.31 -12.61 -23.88
C PHE A 217 -2.42 -12.29 -22.39
N GLY A 218 -3.42 -11.47 -22.02
CA GLY A 218 -3.63 -11.14 -20.62
C GLY A 218 -4.94 -10.42 -20.36
N GLY A 219 -5.30 -10.37 -19.10
CA GLY A 219 -6.48 -9.70 -18.57
C GLY A 219 -6.53 -9.79 -17.06
N THR A 220 -7.70 -9.48 -16.51
CA THR A 220 -7.91 -9.56 -15.06
C THR A 220 -8.77 -10.77 -14.71
N TYR A 221 -9.92 -10.58 -14.13
CA TYR A 221 -10.87 -11.63 -13.82
C TYR A 221 -11.60 -12.13 -15.09
N PHE A 222 -11.79 -13.44 -15.19
CA PHE A 222 -12.60 -14.11 -16.21
C PHE A 222 -13.64 -15.00 -15.54
N PRO A 223 -14.94 -14.88 -15.85
CA PRO A 223 -15.98 -15.80 -15.37
C PRO A 223 -15.72 -17.24 -15.83
N PRO A 224 -16.13 -18.27 -15.08
CA PRO A 224 -15.74 -19.66 -15.34
C PRO A 224 -16.27 -20.21 -16.67
N ARG A 225 -17.50 -19.84 -17.06
CA ARG A 225 -18.19 -20.35 -18.27
C ARG A 225 -18.74 -19.21 -19.11
N ASP A 226 -19.06 -19.52 -20.36
CA ASP A 226 -19.74 -18.61 -21.27
C ASP A 226 -21.09 -18.19 -20.70
N SER A 227 -21.42 -16.92 -20.86
CA SER A 227 -22.62 -16.28 -20.35
C SER A 227 -22.67 -16.06 -18.82
N ASP A 228 -21.74 -16.63 -18.05
CA ASP A 228 -21.65 -16.32 -16.62
C ASP A 228 -21.33 -14.82 -16.41
N ARG A 229 -22.04 -14.20 -15.48
CA ARG A 229 -21.94 -12.76 -15.21
C ARG A 229 -22.06 -11.88 -16.45
N GLY A 230 -22.75 -12.35 -17.50
CA GLY A 230 -22.93 -11.67 -18.78
C GLY A 230 -21.71 -11.66 -19.70
N ALA A 231 -20.67 -12.43 -19.38
CA ALA A 231 -19.47 -12.50 -20.21
C ALA A 231 -19.77 -13.27 -21.52
N ARG A 232 -19.25 -12.74 -22.63
CA ARG A 232 -19.40 -13.38 -23.94
C ARG A 232 -18.62 -14.70 -24.01
N GLN A 233 -17.48 -14.75 -23.37
CA GLN A 233 -16.57 -15.90 -23.33
C GLN A 233 -16.13 -16.14 -21.87
N GLY A 234 -16.27 -17.37 -21.40
CA GLY A 234 -15.81 -17.81 -20.11
C GLY A 234 -14.35 -18.28 -20.11
N PHE A 235 -13.79 -18.44 -18.94
CA PHE A 235 -12.39 -18.84 -18.73
C PHE A 235 -12.04 -20.15 -19.42
N LEU A 236 -12.89 -21.19 -19.30
CA LEU A 236 -12.63 -22.49 -19.93
C LEU A 236 -12.60 -22.40 -21.48
N THR A 237 -13.52 -21.64 -22.07
CA THR A 237 -13.54 -21.40 -23.52
C THR A 237 -12.30 -20.63 -23.97
N LEU A 238 -11.90 -19.64 -23.19
CA LEU A 238 -10.67 -18.86 -23.43
C LEU A 238 -9.42 -19.75 -23.37
N LEU A 239 -9.29 -20.57 -22.33
CA LEU A 239 -8.18 -21.51 -22.18
C LEU A 239 -8.05 -22.44 -23.43
N ARG A 240 -9.16 -23.00 -23.89
CA ARG A 240 -9.19 -23.89 -25.08
C ARG A 240 -8.74 -23.12 -26.34
N ALA A 241 -9.25 -21.93 -26.55
CA ALA A 241 -8.93 -21.13 -27.72
C ALA A 241 -7.46 -20.69 -27.74
N LEU A 242 -6.89 -20.31 -26.59
CA LEU A 242 -5.48 -19.91 -26.52
C LEU A 242 -4.53 -21.10 -26.66
N ASP A 243 -4.85 -22.26 -26.10
CA ASP A 243 -4.08 -23.49 -26.31
C ASP A 243 -4.05 -23.91 -27.79
N GLU A 244 -5.21 -23.95 -28.46
CA GLU A 244 -5.32 -24.27 -29.90
C GLU A 244 -4.50 -23.25 -30.73
N THR A 245 -4.61 -21.97 -30.41
CA THR A 245 -3.90 -20.91 -31.14
C THR A 245 -2.39 -21.02 -30.93
N TYR A 246 -1.94 -21.28 -29.70
CA TYR A 246 -0.53 -21.46 -29.37
C TYR A 246 0.10 -22.61 -30.17
N HIS A 247 -0.57 -23.75 -30.26
CA HIS A 247 -0.05 -24.90 -30.99
C HIS A 247 -0.13 -24.76 -32.51
N ARG A 248 -1.17 -24.07 -33.02
CA ARG A 248 -1.37 -23.88 -34.45
C ARG A 248 -0.44 -22.84 -35.08
N ASP A 249 -0.11 -21.78 -34.34
CA ASP A 249 0.53 -20.57 -34.90
C ASP A 249 1.63 -20.00 -33.98
N GLN A 250 2.49 -20.92 -33.53
CA GLN A 250 3.55 -20.62 -32.55
C GLN A 250 4.49 -19.51 -32.98
N ALA A 251 4.85 -19.46 -34.28
CA ALA A 251 5.75 -18.44 -34.83
C ALA A 251 5.14 -17.02 -34.67
N ARG A 252 3.87 -16.85 -35.03
CA ARG A 252 3.16 -15.58 -34.89
C ARG A 252 3.05 -15.17 -33.41
N ILE A 253 2.73 -16.11 -32.53
CA ILE A 253 2.67 -15.82 -31.09
C ILE A 253 4.03 -15.35 -30.55
N THR A 254 5.13 -15.96 -31.01
CA THR A 254 6.47 -15.55 -30.60
C THR A 254 6.77 -14.11 -31.04
N ASP A 255 6.48 -13.77 -32.29
CA ASP A 255 6.71 -12.42 -32.84
C ASP A 255 5.86 -11.36 -32.12
N GLU A 256 4.57 -11.66 -31.86
CA GLU A 256 3.69 -10.77 -31.10
C GLU A 256 4.15 -10.59 -29.66
N ALA A 257 4.59 -11.65 -29.00
CA ALA A 257 5.11 -11.62 -27.64
C ALA A 257 6.43 -10.81 -27.56
N GLU A 258 7.35 -10.97 -28.50
CA GLU A 258 8.59 -10.16 -28.57
C GLU A 258 8.28 -8.68 -28.77
N THR A 259 7.31 -8.35 -29.61
CA THR A 259 6.85 -6.98 -29.81
C THR A 259 6.29 -6.39 -28.51
N LEU A 260 5.48 -7.15 -27.78
CA LEU A 260 4.94 -6.74 -26.49
C LEU A 260 6.05 -6.55 -25.44
N VAL A 261 7.02 -7.48 -25.36
CA VAL A 261 8.19 -7.37 -24.48
C VAL A 261 9.00 -6.10 -24.77
N ALA A 262 9.19 -5.77 -26.06
CA ALA A 262 9.85 -4.52 -26.42
C ALA A 262 9.05 -3.28 -25.98
N GLY A 263 7.71 -3.35 -25.96
CA GLY A 263 6.83 -2.34 -25.40
C GLY A 263 7.00 -2.19 -23.90
N VAL A 264 6.90 -3.30 -23.17
CA VAL A 264 7.07 -3.36 -21.70
C VAL A 264 8.43 -2.79 -21.28
N ARG A 265 9.50 -3.13 -21.98
CA ARG A 265 10.83 -2.57 -21.69
C ARG A 265 10.86 -1.05 -21.84
N ARG A 266 10.27 -0.52 -22.93
CA ARG A 266 10.22 0.93 -23.14
C ARG A 266 9.40 1.66 -22.08
N ASP A 267 8.34 1.03 -21.60
CA ASP A 267 7.49 1.59 -20.55
C ASP A 267 8.18 1.61 -19.18
N LEU A 268 8.71 0.48 -18.75
CA LEU A 268 9.28 0.30 -17.42
C LEU A 268 10.71 0.85 -17.25
N GLU A 269 11.55 0.70 -18.25
CA GLU A 269 12.93 1.21 -18.21
C GLU A 269 13.01 2.68 -18.62
N GLY A 270 11.87 3.23 -19.08
CA GLY A 270 11.81 4.56 -19.69
C GLY A 270 12.37 4.55 -21.10
N ARG A 271 12.02 5.56 -21.90
CA ARG A 271 12.79 5.85 -23.10
C ARG A 271 14.22 6.05 -22.64
N ALA A 272 15.14 5.23 -23.14
CA ALA A 272 16.56 5.45 -22.88
C ALA A 272 16.80 6.94 -23.11
N SER A 273 16.89 7.70 -22.05
CA SER A 273 17.23 9.11 -22.13
C SER A 273 18.51 9.12 -22.92
N ALA A 274 18.57 9.93 -23.99
CA ALA A 274 19.78 10.05 -24.77
C ALA A 274 20.95 10.14 -23.78
N PRO A 275 22.12 9.51 -24.08
CA PRO A 275 23.22 9.44 -23.12
C PRO A 275 23.40 10.79 -22.45
N ALA A 276 23.61 10.82 -21.13
CA ALA A 276 23.76 12.08 -20.38
C ALA A 276 24.73 13.08 -20.99
N ALA A 277 25.59 12.63 -21.87
CA ALA A 277 26.49 13.45 -22.70
C ALA A 277 25.78 14.23 -23.82
N SER A 278 24.53 13.87 -24.20
CA SER A 278 23.76 14.59 -25.23
C SER A 278 22.62 15.43 -24.66
N LEU A 279 22.25 15.17 -23.42
CA LEU A 279 21.44 16.06 -22.59
C LEU A 279 22.44 17.00 -21.91
N GLY A 280 22.72 18.14 -22.51
CA GLY A 280 23.35 19.25 -21.77
C GLY A 280 22.62 19.34 -20.45
N ALA A 281 23.35 19.38 -19.32
CA ALA A 281 22.82 19.27 -17.96
C ALA A 281 21.44 19.94 -17.86
N THR A 282 20.38 19.11 -17.95
CA THR A 282 19.02 19.63 -17.78
C THR A 282 18.95 20.09 -16.34
N GLU A 283 18.75 21.39 -16.14
CA GLU A 283 18.55 21.90 -14.79
C GLU A 283 17.45 21.08 -14.09
N PRO A 284 17.64 20.73 -12.81
CA PRO A 284 16.61 20.07 -12.03
C PRO A 284 15.27 20.84 -12.15
N PRO A 285 14.13 20.16 -12.14
CA PRO A 285 12.83 20.81 -12.17
C PRO A 285 12.77 21.93 -11.14
N ASN A 286 12.27 23.10 -11.53
CA ASN A 286 12.15 24.25 -10.64
C ASN A 286 10.83 24.21 -9.88
N ALA A 287 10.71 25.06 -8.86
CA ALA A 287 9.54 25.14 -8.00
C ALA A 287 8.22 25.41 -8.74
N ALA A 288 8.24 25.95 -9.97
CA ALA A 288 7.04 26.26 -10.77
C ALA A 288 6.23 25.01 -11.15
N ALA A 289 6.83 23.82 -11.10
CA ALA A 289 6.10 22.55 -11.29
C ALA A 289 4.99 22.37 -10.24
N ILE A 290 5.19 22.85 -9.01
CA ILE A 290 4.23 22.67 -7.91
C ILE A 290 2.94 23.50 -8.15
N PRO A 291 2.98 24.84 -8.33
CA PRO A 291 1.76 25.60 -8.62
C PRO A 291 1.06 25.16 -9.89
N ARG A 292 1.80 24.72 -10.93
CA ARG A 292 1.21 24.15 -12.15
C ARG A 292 0.41 22.88 -11.83
N THR A 293 0.97 21.99 -11.04
CA THR A 293 0.28 20.73 -10.64
C THR A 293 -0.94 21.02 -9.78
N VAL A 294 -0.83 21.94 -8.83
CA VAL A 294 -1.98 22.36 -8.00
C VAL A 294 -3.09 22.94 -8.87
N GLY A 295 -2.76 23.70 -9.92
CA GLY A 295 -3.74 24.17 -10.89
C GLY A 295 -4.49 23.03 -11.60
N LEU A 296 -3.78 21.96 -12.00
CA LEU A 296 -4.41 20.76 -12.59
C LEU A 296 -5.31 20.03 -11.59
N LEU A 297 -4.84 19.89 -10.34
CA LEU A 297 -5.60 19.24 -9.26
C LEU A 297 -6.88 20.02 -8.93
N LYS A 298 -6.86 21.37 -8.91
CA LYS A 298 -8.05 22.21 -8.79
C LYS A 298 -9.06 21.91 -9.88
N GLY A 299 -8.60 21.80 -11.13
CA GLY A 299 -9.43 21.45 -12.28
C GLY A 299 -10.09 20.06 -12.19
N ALA A 300 -9.46 19.10 -11.50
CA ALA A 300 -9.95 17.73 -11.34
C ALA A 300 -10.68 17.47 -9.99
N PHE A 301 -10.74 18.45 -9.11
CA PHE A 301 -11.27 18.31 -7.75
C PHE A 301 -12.79 18.07 -7.74
N ASP A 302 -13.24 17.20 -6.82
CA ASP A 302 -14.68 16.99 -6.53
C ASP A 302 -15.10 17.97 -5.43
N GLU A 303 -15.79 19.02 -5.84
CA GLU A 303 -16.22 20.14 -4.99
C GLU A 303 -17.26 19.75 -3.92
N VAL A 304 -17.94 18.62 -4.10
CA VAL A 304 -19.02 18.16 -3.21
C VAL A 304 -18.50 17.08 -2.26
N ASN A 305 -17.78 16.11 -2.81
CA ASN A 305 -17.38 14.92 -2.07
C ASN A 305 -15.90 14.92 -1.65
N GLY A 306 -15.11 15.89 -2.09
CA GLY A 306 -13.67 15.87 -1.87
C GLY A 306 -12.94 14.79 -2.69
N GLY A 307 -11.63 14.89 -2.72
CA GLY A 307 -10.80 14.06 -3.57
C GLY A 307 -10.92 14.45 -5.06
N LEU A 308 -10.49 13.58 -5.94
CA LEU A 308 -10.63 13.77 -7.39
C LEU A 308 -11.98 13.23 -7.87
N ARG A 309 -12.52 13.83 -8.98
CA ARG A 309 -13.77 13.37 -9.57
C ARG A 309 -13.66 11.93 -10.10
N GLY A 310 -14.76 11.19 -10.00
CA GLY A 310 -14.90 9.83 -10.49
C GLY A 310 -14.98 8.79 -9.37
N ALA A 311 -15.02 7.53 -9.76
CA ALA A 311 -14.99 6.35 -8.93
C ALA A 311 -14.23 5.23 -9.68
N PRO A 312 -13.58 4.30 -8.99
CA PRO A 312 -13.37 4.25 -7.54
C PRO A 312 -12.43 5.35 -7.02
N LYS A 313 -12.53 5.67 -5.71
CA LYS A 313 -11.66 6.66 -5.04
C LYS A 313 -10.70 5.99 -4.07
N PHE A 314 -9.39 6.18 -4.31
CA PHE A 314 -8.32 5.68 -3.45
C PHE A 314 -7.87 6.78 -2.48
N PRO A 315 -7.98 6.59 -1.16
CA PRO A 315 -7.75 7.64 -0.18
C PRO A 315 -6.27 8.02 -0.01
N SER A 316 -5.37 7.04 -0.03
CA SER A 316 -3.95 7.22 0.26
C SER A 316 -3.18 7.94 -0.84
N SER A 317 -3.62 7.83 -2.10
CA SER A 317 -3.00 8.48 -3.26
C SER A 317 -3.45 9.92 -3.50
N LEU A 318 -4.30 10.48 -2.63
CA LEU A 318 -4.78 11.84 -2.79
C LEU A 318 -3.72 12.89 -2.38
N PRO A 319 -3.65 14.02 -3.08
CA PRO A 319 -2.58 15.00 -2.93
C PRO A 319 -2.75 15.91 -1.68
N VAL A 320 -3.33 15.41 -0.60
CA VAL A 320 -3.63 16.18 0.61
C VAL A 320 -2.38 16.87 1.16
N ARG A 321 -1.29 16.14 1.30
CA ARG A 321 -0.02 16.65 1.84
C ARG A 321 0.59 17.74 0.96
N LEU A 322 0.50 17.59 -0.36
CA LEU A 322 0.96 18.61 -1.32
C LEU A 322 0.13 19.91 -1.20
N LEU A 323 -1.20 19.78 -1.10
CA LEU A 323 -2.11 20.91 -0.95
C LEU A 323 -1.86 21.68 0.36
N LEU A 324 -1.58 20.99 1.48
CA LEU A 324 -1.23 21.61 2.77
C LEU A 324 0.10 22.37 2.70
N ARG A 325 1.13 21.83 2.02
CA ARG A 325 2.41 22.51 1.79
C ARG A 325 2.24 23.72 0.87
N TYR A 326 1.46 23.58 -0.18
CA TYR A 326 1.16 24.68 -1.10
C TYR A 326 0.46 25.83 -0.35
N HIS A 327 -0.57 25.53 0.44
CA HIS A 327 -1.23 26.53 1.31
C HIS A 327 -0.22 27.21 2.25
N ARG A 328 0.64 26.43 2.91
CA ARG A 328 1.66 27.00 3.82
C ARG A 328 2.56 28.04 3.14
N ARG A 329 2.95 27.81 1.88
CA ARG A 329 3.88 28.69 1.16
C ARG A 329 3.21 29.85 0.45
N THR A 330 1.94 29.71 0.07
CA THR A 330 1.22 30.69 -0.77
C THR A 330 0.08 31.42 -0.04
N GLY A 331 -0.42 30.87 1.05
CA GLY A 331 -1.66 31.33 1.69
C GLY A 331 -2.93 30.94 0.91
N ASP A 332 -2.84 30.09 -0.11
CA ASP A 332 -3.97 29.70 -0.95
C ASP A 332 -5.05 28.98 -0.14
N ALA A 333 -6.17 29.66 0.10
CA ALA A 333 -7.27 29.15 0.90
C ALA A 333 -8.03 28.00 0.21
N GLU A 334 -8.03 27.95 -1.12
CA GLU A 334 -8.67 26.90 -1.89
C GLU A 334 -7.94 25.58 -1.74
N ALA A 335 -6.60 25.58 -1.81
CA ALA A 335 -5.79 24.39 -1.55
C ALA A 335 -6.06 23.83 -0.15
N LEU A 336 -6.15 24.70 0.86
CA LEU A 336 -6.53 24.28 2.21
C LEU A 336 -7.93 23.66 2.26
N ARG A 337 -8.91 24.30 1.60
CA ARG A 337 -10.29 23.82 1.53
C ARG A 337 -10.35 22.43 0.85
N MET A 338 -9.63 22.24 -0.26
CA MET A 338 -9.58 20.96 -0.96
C MET A 338 -9.03 19.85 -0.05
N ALA A 339 -7.93 20.12 0.64
CA ALA A 339 -7.35 19.16 1.58
C ALA A 339 -8.30 18.82 2.73
N THR A 340 -8.87 19.84 3.39
CA THR A 340 -9.75 19.63 4.55
C THR A 340 -11.08 18.98 4.17
N LEU A 341 -11.72 19.40 3.07
CA LEU A 341 -12.95 18.79 2.58
C LEU A 341 -12.76 17.29 2.27
N THR A 342 -11.64 16.95 1.63
CA THR A 342 -11.30 15.56 1.32
C THR A 342 -11.23 14.72 2.60
N LEU A 343 -10.47 15.19 3.60
CA LEU A 343 -10.33 14.50 4.89
C LEU A 343 -11.65 14.41 5.65
N GLU A 344 -12.45 15.48 5.65
CA GLU A 344 -13.79 15.49 6.27
C GLU A 344 -14.72 14.44 5.67
N LYS A 345 -14.78 14.38 4.35
CA LYS A 345 -15.65 13.44 3.63
C LYS A 345 -15.21 11.98 3.82
N MET A 346 -13.91 11.72 3.81
CA MET A 346 -13.39 10.39 4.12
C MET A 346 -13.72 9.97 5.57
N ALA A 347 -13.50 10.85 6.56
CA ALA A 347 -13.78 10.54 7.96
C ALA A 347 -15.27 10.36 8.25
N ALA A 348 -16.14 11.02 7.50
CA ALA A 348 -17.59 10.90 7.62
C ALA A 348 -18.17 9.74 6.82
N GLY A 349 -17.48 9.26 5.80
CA GLY A 349 -17.93 8.18 4.90
C GLY A 349 -17.83 6.79 5.50
N GLY A 350 -18.37 5.82 4.77
CA GLY A 350 -18.23 4.39 5.09
C GLY A 350 -16.84 3.85 4.87
N ILE A 351 -15.96 4.57 4.16
CA ILE A 351 -14.56 4.21 3.99
C ILE A 351 -13.77 4.23 5.32
N TYR A 352 -14.24 4.99 6.30
CA TYR A 352 -13.72 4.99 7.65
C TYR A 352 -14.54 4.07 8.54
N ASP A 353 -13.91 3.12 9.22
CA ASP A 353 -14.60 2.25 10.18
C ASP A 353 -15.04 3.06 11.41
N GLN A 354 -16.31 3.47 11.43
CA GLN A 354 -16.91 4.33 12.46
C GLN A 354 -16.91 3.69 13.86
N ILE A 355 -16.71 2.38 13.97
CA ILE A 355 -16.70 1.62 15.22
C ILE A 355 -15.30 1.31 15.70
N GLY A 356 -14.47 0.72 14.83
CA GLY A 356 -13.13 0.23 15.19
C GLY A 356 -11.99 1.18 14.88
N GLY A 357 -12.25 2.21 14.08
CA GLY A 357 -11.22 3.08 13.52
C GLY A 357 -10.45 2.43 12.37
N GLY A 358 -9.59 3.22 11.76
CA GLY A 358 -8.85 2.83 10.56
C GLY A 358 -9.68 2.92 9.29
N PHE A 359 -8.99 2.92 8.15
CA PHE A 359 -9.57 3.10 6.83
C PHE A 359 -9.56 1.82 6.02
N HIS A 360 -10.62 1.61 5.27
CA HIS A 360 -10.70 0.64 4.20
C HIS A 360 -9.92 1.14 2.97
N ARG A 361 -9.60 0.23 2.05
CA ARG A 361 -8.65 0.46 0.96
C ARG A 361 -9.09 1.51 -0.05
N TYR A 362 -10.32 1.44 -0.57
CA TYR A 362 -10.89 2.41 -1.50
C TYR A 362 -12.40 2.41 -1.43
N ALA A 363 -13.02 3.52 -1.86
CA ALA A 363 -14.46 3.59 -2.06
C ALA A 363 -14.80 3.20 -3.50
N THR A 364 -15.80 2.34 -3.66
CA THR A 364 -16.31 1.92 -4.97
C THR A 364 -17.14 3.00 -5.64
N ASP A 365 -17.60 3.99 -4.86
CA ASP A 365 -18.41 5.12 -5.28
C ASP A 365 -17.69 6.47 -5.12
N ALA A 366 -18.28 7.53 -5.67
CA ALA A 366 -17.70 8.86 -5.63
C ALA A 366 -17.89 9.60 -4.29
N THR A 367 -18.73 9.05 -3.37
CA THR A 367 -19.19 9.72 -2.14
C THR A 367 -18.52 9.19 -0.86
N TRP A 368 -17.57 8.26 -0.98
CA TRP A 368 -16.89 7.58 0.12
C TRP A 368 -17.80 6.66 0.96
N SER A 369 -18.95 6.26 0.41
CA SER A 369 -20.01 5.56 1.16
C SER A 369 -19.84 4.06 1.23
N VAL A 370 -19.51 3.41 0.10
CA VAL A 370 -19.35 1.95 -0.01
C VAL A 370 -17.88 1.62 -0.21
N PRO A 371 -17.17 1.14 0.82
CA PRO A 371 -15.80 0.74 0.69
C PRO A 371 -15.67 -0.66 0.06
N HIS A 372 -14.53 -0.93 -0.53
CA HIS A 372 -13.98 -2.28 -0.58
C HIS A 372 -13.34 -2.55 0.79
N PHE A 373 -13.84 -3.56 1.51
CA PHE A 373 -13.66 -3.66 2.96
C PHE A 373 -12.27 -4.11 3.45
N GLU A 374 -11.31 -4.33 2.57
CA GLU A 374 -9.90 -4.54 2.95
C GLU A 374 -9.40 -3.37 3.81
N LYS A 375 -8.51 -3.64 4.76
CA LYS A 375 -7.73 -2.61 5.45
C LYS A 375 -6.25 -2.89 5.30
N MET A 376 -5.57 -2.04 4.55
CA MET A 376 -4.14 -2.18 4.28
C MET A 376 -3.32 -1.36 5.28
N LEU A 377 -2.16 -1.88 5.68
CA LEU A 377 -1.26 -1.19 6.60
C LEU A 377 -0.78 0.14 6.03
N TYR A 378 -0.42 0.16 4.74
CA TYR A 378 0.10 1.37 4.07
C TYR A 378 -0.95 2.48 3.97
N ASP A 379 -2.21 2.17 3.69
CA ASP A 379 -3.28 3.16 3.64
C ASP A 379 -3.46 3.85 4.99
N ASN A 380 -3.50 3.05 6.06
CA ASN A 380 -3.65 3.56 7.42
C ASN A 380 -2.43 4.38 7.87
N ALA A 381 -1.22 4.02 7.43
CA ALA A 381 -0.01 4.78 7.70
C ALA A 381 -0.04 6.15 7.01
N LEU A 382 -0.29 6.18 5.71
CA LEU A 382 -0.29 7.40 4.90
C LEU A 382 -1.40 8.36 5.32
N LEU A 383 -2.59 7.83 5.59
CA LEU A 383 -3.73 8.63 6.05
C LEU A 383 -3.50 9.19 7.46
N ALA A 384 -2.94 8.41 8.39
CA ALA A 384 -2.60 8.93 9.72
C ALA A 384 -1.67 10.15 9.61
N VAL A 385 -0.64 10.11 8.75
CA VAL A 385 0.25 11.25 8.50
C VAL A 385 -0.50 12.44 7.91
N ALA A 386 -1.38 12.21 6.92
CA ALA A 386 -2.16 13.28 6.28
C ALA A 386 -3.08 13.99 7.29
N TYR A 387 -3.76 13.23 8.16
CA TYR A 387 -4.59 13.80 9.24
C TYR A 387 -3.77 14.54 10.30
N LEU A 388 -2.59 14.04 10.65
CA LEU A 388 -1.67 14.72 11.58
C LEU A 388 -1.15 16.05 11.02
N GLU A 389 -0.75 16.09 9.73
CA GLU A 389 -0.33 17.32 9.05
C GLU A 389 -1.50 18.32 8.96
N ALA A 390 -2.71 17.86 8.64
CA ALA A 390 -3.90 18.69 8.61
C ALA A 390 -4.25 19.25 10.01
N TYR A 391 -4.09 18.45 11.07
CA TYR A 391 -4.23 18.93 12.44
C TYR A 391 -3.23 20.04 12.76
N GLN A 392 -1.96 19.91 12.39
CA GLN A 392 -0.95 20.95 12.61
C GLN A 392 -1.26 22.25 11.85
N VAL A 393 -1.82 22.16 10.64
CA VAL A 393 -2.19 23.33 9.82
C VAL A 393 -3.42 24.04 10.38
N THR A 394 -4.43 23.28 10.81
CA THR A 394 -5.77 23.83 11.11
C THR A 394 -6.06 23.96 12.60
N GLY A 395 -5.35 23.22 13.46
CA GLY A 395 -5.68 23.10 14.89
C GLY A 395 -6.94 22.29 15.19
N ARG A 396 -7.57 21.67 14.19
CA ARG A 396 -8.84 20.97 14.31
C ARG A 396 -8.70 19.65 15.06
N ALA A 397 -9.38 19.52 16.19
CA ALA A 397 -9.31 18.35 17.08
C ALA A 397 -9.87 17.06 16.45
N ASP A 398 -10.83 17.17 15.54
CA ASP A 398 -11.40 16.03 14.81
C ASP A 398 -10.34 15.33 13.92
N PHE A 399 -9.44 16.08 13.27
CA PHE A 399 -8.32 15.47 12.53
C PHE A 399 -7.35 14.73 13.46
N ALA A 400 -7.02 15.31 14.62
CA ALA A 400 -6.20 14.62 15.62
C ALA A 400 -6.87 13.34 16.15
N ARG A 401 -8.20 13.35 16.32
CA ARG A 401 -8.96 12.18 16.72
C ARG A 401 -8.91 11.07 15.69
N VAL A 402 -9.18 11.39 14.42
CA VAL A 402 -9.14 10.38 13.34
C VAL A 402 -7.76 9.75 13.22
N ALA A 403 -6.68 10.58 13.29
CA ALA A 403 -5.32 10.07 13.30
C ALA A 403 -5.07 9.13 14.48
N ARG A 404 -5.53 9.51 15.69
CA ARG A 404 -5.38 8.68 16.90
C ARG A 404 -6.14 7.36 16.77
N GLU A 405 -7.40 7.39 16.36
CA GLU A 405 -8.22 6.18 16.17
C GLU A 405 -7.65 5.24 15.10
N THR A 406 -7.03 5.80 14.05
CA THR A 406 -6.35 5.02 13.01
C THR A 406 -5.09 4.34 13.56
N LEU A 407 -4.24 5.07 14.27
CA LEU A 407 -3.04 4.50 14.89
C LEU A 407 -3.40 3.48 15.99
N ASP A 408 -4.40 3.77 16.82
CA ASP A 408 -4.90 2.84 17.85
C ASP A 408 -5.48 1.55 17.24
N TYR A 409 -6.16 1.64 16.08
CA TYR A 409 -6.57 0.46 15.31
C TYR A 409 -5.37 -0.42 14.94
N VAL A 410 -4.33 0.17 14.38
CA VAL A 410 -3.11 -0.58 13.99
C VAL A 410 -2.45 -1.23 15.21
N LEU A 411 -2.33 -0.49 16.32
CA LEU A 411 -1.76 -1.04 17.55
C LEU A 411 -2.58 -2.20 18.12
N ARG A 412 -3.88 -2.14 17.99
CA ARG A 412 -4.80 -3.13 18.58
C ARG A 412 -4.97 -4.39 17.72
N GLU A 413 -5.05 -4.22 16.39
CA GLU A 413 -5.50 -5.30 15.49
C GLU A 413 -4.42 -5.79 14.52
N MET A 414 -3.40 -4.95 14.22
CA MET A 414 -2.36 -5.28 13.24
C MET A 414 -0.98 -5.53 13.84
N THR A 415 -0.80 -5.43 15.15
CA THR A 415 0.51 -5.63 15.78
C THR A 415 0.84 -7.11 15.91
N SER A 416 2.01 -7.50 15.41
CA SER A 416 2.61 -8.82 15.57
C SER A 416 3.17 -8.99 16.99
N PRO A 417 3.16 -10.21 17.54
CA PRO A 417 3.88 -10.52 18.79
C PRO A 417 5.37 -10.15 18.75
N ASP A 418 6.00 -10.20 17.58
CA ASP A 418 7.40 -9.83 17.37
C ASP A 418 7.65 -8.31 17.38
N GLY A 419 6.59 -7.49 17.35
CA GLY A 419 6.67 -6.03 17.43
C GLY A 419 6.51 -5.29 16.09
N GLY A 420 6.49 -5.99 14.95
CA GLY A 420 6.13 -5.42 13.65
C GLY A 420 4.62 -5.38 13.42
N PHE A 421 4.20 -4.97 12.23
CA PHE A 421 2.79 -4.86 11.85
C PHE A 421 2.49 -5.77 10.67
N PHE A 422 1.37 -6.47 10.77
CA PHE A 422 0.81 -7.30 9.71
C PHE A 422 0.39 -6.46 8.51
N SER A 423 0.33 -7.06 7.31
CA SER A 423 0.16 -6.31 6.07
C SER A 423 -1.28 -5.88 5.81
N ALA A 424 -2.28 -6.74 6.04
CA ALA A 424 -3.67 -6.42 5.70
C ALA A 424 -4.70 -7.26 6.47
N THR A 425 -5.96 -6.81 6.43
CA THR A 425 -7.14 -7.62 6.76
C THR A 425 -8.04 -7.74 5.54
N ASP A 426 -8.64 -8.92 5.36
CA ASP A 426 -9.46 -9.27 4.21
C ASP A 426 -10.74 -8.42 4.12
N ALA A 427 -11.27 -8.27 2.91
CA ALA A 427 -12.60 -7.71 2.69
C ALA A 427 -13.69 -8.68 3.15
N ASP A 428 -13.45 -9.98 3.01
CA ASP A 428 -14.43 -11.03 3.25
C ASP A 428 -14.38 -11.53 4.70
N SER A 429 -15.54 -11.81 5.22
CA SER A 429 -15.73 -12.48 6.49
C SER A 429 -16.82 -13.54 6.33
N ASP A 430 -16.52 -14.79 6.71
CA ASP A 430 -17.46 -15.91 6.60
C ASP A 430 -18.05 -16.04 5.17
N GLY A 431 -17.20 -15.80 4.15
CA GLY A 431 -17.54 -15.94 2.74
C GLY A 431 -18.36 -14.79 2.12
N GLU A 432 -18.56 -13.68 2.82
CA GLU A 432 -19.28 -12.51 2.33
C GLU A 432 -18.48 -11.22 2.56
N GLU A 433 -18.39 -10.37 1.51
CA GLU A 433 -17.71 -9.08 1.61
C GLU A 433 -18.42 -8.16 2.61
N GLY A 434 -17.65 -7.54 3.50
CA GLY A 434 -18.14 -6.54 4.46
C GLY A 434 -18.98 -7.07 5.61
N LYS A 435 -19.32 -8.37 5.68
CA LYS A 435 -20.21 -8.96 6.70
C LYS A 435 -19.83 -8.62 8.13
N PHE A 436 -18.54 -8.54 8.41
CA PHE A 436 -18.03 -8.17 9.73
C PHE A 436 -18.38 -6.74 10.11
N PHE A 437 -18.40 -5.81 9.15
CA PHE A 437 -18.49 -4.37 9.38
C PHE A 437 -19.90 -3.80 9.33
N VAL A 438 -20.83 -4.45 8.61
CA VAL A 438 -22.18 -3.94 8.36
C VAL A 438 -23.17 -4.33 9.47
N TRP A 439 -24.25 -3.54 9.64
CA TRP A 439 -25.21 -3.68 10.69
C TRP A 439 -26.64 -3.62 10.18
N SER A 440 -27.53 -4.44 10.71
CA SER A 440 -28.95 -4.21 10.57
C SER A 440 -29.46 -3.24 11.64
N GLU A 441 -30.54 -2.49 11.34
CA GLU A 441 -31.18 -1.62 12.35
C GLU A 441 -31.62 -2.43 13.58
N GLY A 442 -32.17 -3.65 13.36
CA GLY A 442 -32.60 -4.54 14.42
C GLY A 442 -31.49 -4.94 15.39
N GLU A 443 -30.27 -5.26 14.87
CA GLU A 443 -29.09 -5.55 15.71
C GLU A 443 -28.71 -4.35 16.58
N ILE A 444 -28.70 -3.14 15.99
CA ILE A 444 -28.37 -1.92 16.72
C ILE A 444 -29.40 -1.66 17.81
N ARG A 445 -30.72 -1.80 17.53
CA ARG A 445 -31.77 -1.64 18.52
C ARG A 445 -31.68 -2.64 19.66
N ALA A 446 -31.40 -3.91 19.35
CA ALA A 446 -31.24 -4.95 20.35
C ALA A 446 -30.02 -4.69 21.27
N LEU A 447 -28.92 -4.17 20.72
CA LEU A 447 -27.70 -3.91 21.47
C LEU A 447 -27.75 -2.61 22.29
N LEU A 448 -28.35 -1.55 21.75
CA LEU A 448 -28.32 -0.21 22.36
C LEU A 448 -29.56 0.17 23.17
N GLY A 449 -30.69 -0.48 22.91
CA GLY A 449 -31.96 -0.18 23.63
C GLY A 449 -32.32 1.30 23.47
N ARG A 450 -32.42 2.03 24.59
CA ARG A 450 -32.84 3.44 24.60
C ARG A 450 -31.89 4.39 23.84
N ASP A 451 -30.64 4.02 23.67
CA ASP A 451 -29.66 4.85 22.98
C ASP A 451 -29.67 4.63 21.44
N ALA A 452 -30.46 3.64 20.97
CA ALA A 452 -30.48 3.22 19.57
C ALA A 452 -30.94 4.33 18.61
N ASP A 453 -32.02 5.04 18.91
CA ASP A 453 -32.57 6.07 18.01
C ASP A 453 -31.58 7.20 17.76
N ARG A 454 -30.83 7.59 18.79
CA ARG A 454 -29.81 8.62 18.66
C ARG A 454 -28.65 8.13 17.81
N PHE A 455 -28.19 6.90 18.05
CA PHE A 455 -27.10 6.26 17.27
C PHE A 455 -27.52 6.10 15.80
N ILE A 456 -28.73 5.58 15.54
CA ILE A 456 -29.28 5.38 14.20
C ILE A 456 -29.30 6.69 13.39
N ARG A 457 -29.78 7.77 14.00
CA ARG A 457 -29.78 9.09 13.33
C ARG A 457 -28.38 9.58 13.03
N TYR A 458 -27.46 9.49 14.02
CA TYR A 458 -26.12 10.00 13.88
C TYR A 458 -25.29 9.24 12.83
N TYR A 459 -25.44 7.91 12.77
CA TYR A 459 -24.70 7.05 11.85
C TYR A 459 -25.46 6.66 10.58
N GLY A 460 -26.48 7.39 10.22
CA GLY A 460 -27.20 7.25 8.95
C GLY A 460 -27.83 5.88 8.72
N VAL A 461 -28.21 5.17 9.78
CA VAL A 461 -28.80 3.83 9.69
C VAL A 461 -30.23 3.91 9.20
N THR A 462 -30.59 3.07 8.24
CA THR A 462 -31.94 2.99 7.68
C THR A 462 -32.49 1.56 7.76
N PRO A 463 -33.84 1.37 7.79
CA PRO A 463 -34.44 0.04 7.84
C PRO A 463 -34.12 -0.83 6.63
N GLY A 464 -33.98 -0.22 5.44
CA GLY A 464 -33.65 -0.91 4.19
C GLY A 464 -32.15 -1.16 3.99
N GLY A 465 -31.32 -0.53 4.80
CA GLY A 465 -29.88 -0.57 4.62
C GLY A 465 -29.38 0.29 3.44
N ASN A 466 -28.06 0.38 3.30
CA ASN A 466 -27.38 1.02 2.18
C ASN A 466 -26.38 0.07 1.49
N PHE A 467 -26.33 -1.20 1.94
CA PHE A 467 -25.50 -2.25 1.39
C PHE A 467 -26.12 -3.62 1.67
N ASP A 468 -26.64 -4.30 0.66
CA ASP A 468 -27.28 -5.63 0.72
C ASP A 468 -28.27 -5.83 1.88
N GLY A 469 -29.15 -4.84 2.10
CA GLY A 469 -30.16 -4.87 3.17
C GLY A 469 -29.59 -4.60 4.57
N ARG A 470 -28.32 -4.27 4.69
CA ARG A 470 -27.61 -3.86 5.90
C ARG A 470 -27.07 -2.43 5.77
N ASN A 471 -26.49 -1.92 6.83
CA ASN A 471 -25.94 -0.56 6.85
C ASN A 471 -24.45 -0.57 7.06
N ILE A 472 -23.74 0.07 6.12
CA ILE A 472 -22.42 0.65 6.34
C ILE A 472 -22.64 1.93 7.12
N LEU A 473 -22.00 2.05 8.27
CA LEU A 473 -22.12 3.24 9.12
C LEU A 473 -21.37 4.41 8.50
N HIS A 474 -22.02 5.57 8.44
CA HIS A 474 -21.43 6.83 7.98
C HIS A 474 -22.03 7.99 8.77
N VAL A 475 -21.46 9.16 8.69
CA VAL A 475 -21.92 10.34 9.46
C VAL A 475 -22.49 11.40 8.51
N PRO A 476 -23.80 11.46 8.27
CA PRO A 476 -24.41 12.44 7.36
C PRO A 476 -24.12 13.89 7.73
N VAL A 477 -24.14 14.20 9.03
CA VAL A 477 -23.87 15.53 9.57
C VAL A 477 -22.88 15.42 10.74
N PRO A 478 -21.57 15.65 10.51
CA PRO A 478 -20.56 15.55 11.55
C PRO A 478 -20.82 16.53 12.72
N ASN A 479 -20.79 16.01 13.95
CA ASN A 479 -20.88 16.77 15.20
C ASN A 479 -20.05 16.07 16.28
N GLU A 480 -18.91 16.64 16.64
CA GLU A 480 -17.96 16.02 17.57
C GLU A 480 -18.54 15.86 19.00
N ALA A 481 -19.36 16.81 19.47
CA ALA A 481 -19.99 16.71 20.77
C ALA A 481 -21.02 15.56 20.83
N GLU A 482 -21.80 15.40 19.76
CA GLU A 482 -22.75 14.30 19.63
C GLU A 482 -22.02 12.95 19.51
N ARG A 483 -20.96 12.89 18.70
CA ARG A 483 -20.12 11.72 18.58
C ARG A 483 -19.53 11.27 19.91
N ALA A 484 -18.92 12.18 20.66
CA ALA A 484 -18.35 11.89 21.98
C ALA A 484 -19.41 11.32 22.94
N SER A 485 -20.64 11.82 22.89
CA SER A 485 -21.75 11.30 23.71
C SER A 485 -22.22 9.88 23.31
N LEU A 486 -21.77 9.37 22.15
CA LEU A 486 -22.09 8.02 21.65
C LEU A 486 -20.92 7.03 21.85
N ASP A 487 -19.85 7.42 22.53
CA ASP A 487 -18.67 6.55 22.72
C ASP A 487 -19.01 5.23 23.44
N ASP A 488 -19.86 5.27 24.47
CA ASP A 488 -20.33 4.03 25.13
C ASP A 488 -21.13 3.12 24.17
N ALA A 489 -22.00 3.69 23.35
CA ALA A 489 -22.74 2.95 22.34
C ALA A 489 -21.79 2.32 21.29
N ARG A 490 -20.76 3.06 20.86
CA ARG A 490 -19.72 2.54 19.95
C ARG A 490 -18.94 1.38 20.56
N GLN A 491 -18.56 1.48 21.84
CA GLN A 491 -17.85 0.40 22.54
C GLN A 491 -18.71 -0.86 22.66
N ARG A 492 -20.02 -0.72 22.94
CA ARG A 492 -20.96 -1.86 22.98
C ARG A 492 -21.07 -2.55 21.62
N LEU A 493 -21.16 -1.79 20.54
CA LEU A 493 -21.16 -2.34 19.18
C LEU A 493 -19.80 -2.96 18.83
N TYR A 494 -18.69 -2.35 19.21
CA TYR A 494 -17.36 -2.93 19.02
C TYR A 494 -17.23 -4.29 19.72
N ALA A 495 -17.66 -4.38 20.98
CA ALA A 495 -17.67 -5.63 21.75
C ALA A 495 -18.60 -6.70 21.14
N ALA A 496 -19.73 -6.29 20.56
CA ALA A 496 -20.63 -7.21 19.85
C ALA A 496 -20.02 -7.71 18.54
N ARG A 497 -19.40 -6.81 17.77
CA ARG A 497 -18.68 -7.13 16.52
C ARG A 497 -17.53 -8.11 16.75
N ALA A 498 -16.81 -7.97 17.85
CA ALA A 498 -15.70 -8.87 18.21
C ALA A 498 -16.11 -10.35 18.39
N ARG A 499 -17.42 -10.64 18.47
CA ARG A 499 -17.94 -12.03 18.54
C ARG A 499 -18.29 -12.59 17.17
N ARG A 500 -18.27 -11.78 16.11
CA ARG A 500 -18.47 -12.23 14.74
C ARG A 500 -17.21 -12.96 14.25
N VAL A 501 -17.33 -13.71 13.17
CA VAL A 501 -16.16 -14.24 12.46
C VAL A 501 -15.39 -13.04 11.92
N ALA A 502 -14.16 -12.88 12.39
CA ALA A 502 -13.31 -11.80 11.92
C ALA A 502 -12.85 -12.04 10.48
N PRO A 503 -12.61 -10.99 9.70
CA PRO A 503 -11.90 -11.11 8.42
C PRO A 503 -10.57 -11.83 8.58
N ALA A 504 -10.16 -12.59 7.57
CA ALA A 504 -8.84 -13.19 7.54
C ALA A 504 -7.77 -12.07 7.58
N ARG A 505 -6.66 -12.35 8.23
CA ARG A 505 -5.54 -11.42 8.29
C ARG A 505 -4.38 -11.97 7.48
N ASP A 506 -3.82 -11.14 6.63
CA ASP A 506 -2.53 -11.41 6.05
C ASP A 506 -1.45 -11.04 7.07
N ASP A 507 -0.90 -12.05 7.70
CA ASP A 507 0.00 -11.93 8.84
C ASP A 507 1.49 -11.91 8.46
N LYS A 508 1.81 -11.71 7.17
CA LYS A 508 3.19 -11.38 6.79
C LYS A 508 3.53 -9.94 7.16
N ILE A 509 4.78 -9.69 7.45
CA ILE A 509 5.35 -8.37 7.77
C ILE A 509 6.18 -7.93 6.58
N LEU A 510 5.74 -6.88 5.89
CA LEU A 510 6.45 -6.30 4.74
C LEU A 510 7.32 -5.14 5.21
N ALA A 511 8.60 -5.13 4.82
CA ALA A 511 9.56 -4.12 5.25
C ALA A 511 9.11 -2.69 4.86
N ALA A 512 8.72 -2.48 3.61
CA ALA A 512 8.27 -1.19 3.10
C ALA A 512 7.06 -0.64 3.88
N TRP A 513 6.02 -1.46 4.07
CA TRP A 513 4.80 -1.00 4.73
C TRP A 513 5.00 -0.73 6.22
N ASN A 514 5.88 -1.50 6.86
CA ASN A 514 6.32 -1.22 8.23
C ASN A 514 7.14 0.07 8.30
N GLY A 515 7.97 0.38 7.31
CA GLY A 515 8.67 1.66 7.20
C GLY A 515 7.69 2.85 7.18
N LEU A 516 6.62 2.78 6.39
CA LEU A 516 5.55 3.79 6.37
C LEU A 516 4.85 3.90 7.73
N MET A 517 4.55 2.76 8.37
CA MET A 517 3.89 2.77 9.67
C MET A 517 4.80 3.30 10.79
N ILE A 518 6.11 3.03 10.74
CA ILE A 518 7.09 3.64 11.66
C ILE A 518 7.06 5.17 11.53
N SER A 519 7.04 5.72 10.30
CA SER A 519 6.89 7.16 10.04
C SER A 519 5.61 7.72 10.65
N ALA A 520 4.47 7.02 10.47
CA ALA A 520 3.17 7.44 11.01
C ALA A 520 3.17 7.45 12.54
N LEU A 521 3.70 6.41 13.16
CA LEU A 521 3.79 6.27 14.61
C LEU A 521 4.75 7.28 15.22
N ALA A 522 5.92 7.49 14.61
CA ALA A 522 6.85 8.55 15.04
C ALA A 522 6.20 9.93 14.98
N SER A 523 5.51 10.24 13.87
CA SER A 523 4.75 11.48 13.73
C SER A 523 3.63 11.59 14.75
N GLY A 524 2.86 10.51 14.99
CA GLY A 524 1.82 10.44 16.01
C GLY A 524 2.37 10.67 17.42
N GLY A 525 3.46 10.00 17.78
CA GLY A 525 4.13 10.16 19.06
C GLY A 525 4.58 11.61 19.31
N ARG A 526 5.18 12.20 18.29
CA ARG A 526 5.64 13.59 18.35
C ARG A 526 4.49 14.61 18.41
N ILE A 527 3.53 14.53 17.48
CA ILE A 527 2.47 15.55 17.32
C ILE A 527 1.40 15.43 18.41
N LEU A 528 0.95 14.19 18.71
CA LEU A 528 -0.10 13.93 19.71
C LEU A 528 0.46 13.80 21.14
N SER A 529 1.79 13.82 21.31
CA SER A 529 2.47 13.64 22.60
C SER A 529 2.12 12.31 23.30
N ASP A 530 2.06 11.22 22.51
CA ASP A 530 1.71 9.88 23.00
C ASP A 530 2.90 8.92 22.82
N ALA A 531 3.55 8.59 23.93
CA ALA A 531 4.74 7.75 23.94
C ALA A 531 4.46 6.31 23.45
N ARG A 532 3.22 5.82 23.51
CA ARG A 532 2.84 4.48 23.02
C ARG A 532 3.18 4.31 21.55
N TYR A 533 2.94 5.35 20.75
CA TYR A 533 3.23 5.33 19.31
C TYR A 533 4.73 5.31 19.04
N THR A 534 5.50 6.15 19.74
CA THR A 534 6.98 6.14 19.59
C THR A 534 7.55 4.77 19.94
N GLU A 535 7.08 4.16 21.04
CA GLU A 535 7.55 2.86 21.49
C GLU A 535 7.16 1.73 20.50
N ALA A 536 5.96 1.77 19.94
CA ALA A 536 5.55 0.82 18.91
C ALA A 536 6.39 0.94 17.64
N GLY A 537 6.65 2.17 17.17
CA GLY A 537 7.55 2.44 16.04
C GLY A 537 8.98 1.95 16.31
N ARG A 538 9.50 2.13 17.54
CA ARG A 538 10.81 1.62 17.95
C ARG A 538 10.89 0.09 17.86
N ARG A 539 9.88 -0.63 18.37
CA ARG A 539 9.84 -2.11 18.32
C ARG A 539 9.79 -2.61 16.88
N ALA A 540 8.98 -1.96 16.02
CA ALA A 540 8.92 -2.32 14.60
C ALA A 540 10.27 -2.07 13.91
N ALA A 541 10.93 -0.94 14.16
CA ALA A 541 12.27 -0.66 13.64
C ALA A 541 13.31 -1.69 14.09
N GLU A 542 13.26 -2.10 15.35
CA GLU A 542 14.16 -3.16 15.87
C GLU A 542 13.92 -4.50 15.18
N LEU A 543 12.66 -4.90 14.97
CA LEU A 543 12.34 -6.12 14.20
C LEU A 543 12.96 -6.07 12.81
N LEU A 544 12.73 -4.97 12.06
CA LEU A 544 13.24 -4.83 10.70
C LEU A 544 14.76 -4.94 10.64
N LEU A 545 15.45 -4.25 11.55
CA LEU A 545 16.93 -4.23 11.56
C LEU A 545 17.57 -5.50 12.11
N THR A 546 16.81 -6.34 12.82
CA THR A 546 17.37 -7.57 13.45
C THR A 546 16.86 -8.85 12.80
N LYS A 547 15.58 -8.92 12.41
CA LYS A 547 14.97 -10.14 11.87
C LYS A 547 14.87 -10.13 10.34
N LEU A 548 14.63 -8.96 9.74
CA LEU A 548 14.58 -8.83 8.28
C LEU A 548 15.95 -8.50 7.68
N ARG A 549 17.00 -8.35 8.46
CA ARG A 549 18.36 -8.14 7.94
C ARG A 549 19.14 -9.45 7.92
N VAL A 550 19.25 -10.06 6.75
CA VAL A 550 19.94 -11.34 6.54
C VAL A 550 21.15 -11.15 5.67
N GLY A 551 22.33 -11.59 6.13
CA GLY A 551 23.59 -11.46 5.38
C GLY A 551 23.96 -10.00 5.03
N GLY A 552 23.50 -9.03 5.83
CA GLY A 552 23.72 -7.60 5.57
C GLY A 552 22.74 -6.99 4.56
N ARG A 553 21.74 -7.74 4.08
CA ARG A 553 20.69 -7.28 3.15
C ARG A 553 19.37 -7.14 3.90
N LEU A 554 18.61 -6.07 3.62
CA LEU A 554 17.22 -5.99 4.05
C LEU A 554 16.39 -6.92 3.16
N MET A 555 15.53 -7.72 3.80
CA MET A 555 14.61 -8.64 3.12
C MET A 555 13.24 -7.99 2.97
N ARG A 556 12.46 -8.47 2.00
CA ARG A 556 11.12 -7.97 1.66
C ARG A 556 10.10 -8.30 2.71
N SER A 557 10.01 -9.57 3.09
CA SER A 557 8.96 -10.09 3.96
C SER A 557 9.51 -10.90 5.12
N PHE A 558 8.70 -10.98 6.20
CA PHE A 558 8.98 -11.83 7.35
C PHE A 558 7.68 -12.50 7.81
N LYS A 559 7.73 -13.82 7.96
CA LYS A 559 6.63 -14.63 8.47
C LYS A 559 7.15 -15.89 9.14
N ASP A 560 6.51 -16.29 10.25
CA ASP A 560 6.79 -17.55 10.99
C ASP A 560 8.28 -17.75 11.33
N GLY A 561 8.99 -16.65 11.63
CA GLY A 561 10.42 -16.67 11.97
C GLY A 561 11.37 -16.61 10.76
N TRP A 562 10.87 -16.55 9.54
CA TRP A 562 11.66 -16.52 8.30
C TRP A 562 11.54 -15.21 7.55
N ALA A 563 12.69 -14.65 7.15
CA ALA A 563 12.76 -13.54 6.25
C ALA A 563 12.96 -14.05 4.81
N ALA A 564 12.15 -13.56 3.87
CA ALA A 564 12.14 -14.01 2.49
C ALA A 564 12.30 -12.84 1.51
N ASP A 565 12.76 -13.15 0.33
CA ASP A 565 13.01 -12.28 -0.81
C ASP A 565 13.95 -11.10 -0.52
N PRO A 566 14.93 -10.82 -1.36
CA PRO A 566 15.76 -9.62 -1.25
C PRO A 566 14.88 -8.37 -1.36
N GLY A 567 15.07 -7.41 -0.45
CA GLY A 567 14.31 -6.16 -0.44
C GLY A 567 14.48 -5.35 -1.72
N TYR A 568 13.41 -4.68 -2.10
CA TYR A 568 13.32 -3.76 -3.24
C TYR A 568 13.67 -2.33 -2.82
N LEU A 569 13.78 -1.42 -3.78
CA LEU A 569 14.04 0.00 -3.52
C LEU A 569 13.09 0.58 -2.46
N GLU A 570 11.80 0.28 -2.54
CA GLU A 570 10.80 0.79 -1.59
C GLU A 570 11.04 0.30 -0.16
N ASP A 571 11.53 -0.94 0.03
CA ASP A 571 11.84 -1.47 1.36
C ASP A 571 12.94 -0.64 2.03
N TYR A 572 14.02 -0.38 1.32
CA TYR A 572 15.11 0.46 1.82
C TYR A 572 14.68 1.91 2.02
N ALA A 573 13.98 2.49 1.05
CA ALA A 573 13.57 3.89 1.09
C ALA A 573 12.58 4.17 2.22
N PHE A 574 11.54 3.34 2.38
CA PHE A 574 10.51 3.60 3.38
C PHE A 574 11.00 3.30 4.80
N VAL A 575 11.84 2.27 4.96
CA VAL A 575 12.46 2.00 6.27
C VAL A 575 13.40 3.14 6.65
N ALA A 576 14.25 3.63 5.73
CA ALA A 576 15.11 4.78 6.00
C ALA A 576 14.30 6.03 6.39
N ALA A 577 13.19 6.33 5.69
CA ALA A 577 12.29 7.43 6.03
C ALA A 577 11.72 7.28 7.44
N GLY A 578 11.23 6.07 7.77
CA GLY A 578 10.72 5.74 9.10
C GLY A 578 11.77 5.95 10.22
N LEU A 579 13.00 5.54 9.96
CA LEU A 579 14.11 5.72 10.92
C LEU A 579 14.51 7.19 11.10
N PHE A 580 14.52 7.99 10.02
CA PHE A 580 14.69 9.45 10.16
C PHE A 580 13.60 10.06 11.04
N ASP A 581 12.32 9.69 10.83
CA ASP A 581 11.20 10.22 11.60
C ASP A 581 11.24 9.74 13.06
N LEU A 582 11.67 8.53 13.28
CA LEU A 582 11.86 7.96 14.63
C LEU A 582 13.01 8.66 15.35
N TYR A 583 14.11 8.99 14.67
CA TYR A 583 15.19 9.82 15.20
C TYR A 583 14.68 11.20 15.61
N GLU A 584 13.99 11.93 14.73
CA GLU A 584 13.44 13.27 15.02
C GLU A 584 12.43 13.27 16.17
N THR A 585 11.88 12.12 16.53
CA THR A 585 10.91 11.98 17.62
C THR A 585 11.59 11.60 18.94
N SER A 586 12.55 10.67 18.89
CA SER A 586 13.23 10.10 20.08
C SER A 586 14.57 10.75 20.41
N PHE A 587 15.23 11.36 19.44
CA PHE A 587 16.63 11.82 19.48
C PHE A 587 17.67 10.74 19.78
N ASP A 588 17.31 9.46 19.60
CA ASP A 588 18.27 8.37 19.67
C ASP A 588 19.09 8.30 18.36
N ALA A 589 20.35 8.68 18.45
CA ALA A 589 21.28 8.76 17.31
C ALA A 589 21.48 7.42 16.57
N ARG A 590 21.11 6.30 17.18
CA ARG A 590 21.10 4.99 16.52
C ARG A 590 20.22 5.01 15.26
N TRP A 591 19.03 5.59 15.36
CA TRP A 591 18.08 5.63 14.24
C TRP A 591 18.58 6.48 13.07
N LEU A 592 19.25 7.60 13.37
CA LEU A 592 19.89 8.42 12.34
C LEU A 592 21.01 7.65 11.64
N ARG A 593 21.85 6.96 12.39
CA ARG A 593 22.94 6.13 11.84
C ARG A 593 22.41 5.06 10.90
N GLU A 594 21.39 4.30 11.31
CA GLU A 594 20.79 3.25 10.49
C GLU A 594 20.07 3.83 9.26
N ALA A 595 19.40 4.98 9.39
CA ALA A 595 18.78 5.66 8.25
C ALA A 595 19.82 6.06 7.19
N LEU A 596 20.93 6.68 7.61
CA LEU A 596 22.03 7.06 6.71
C LEU A 596 22.70 5.82 6.08
N ALA A 597 22.85 4.74 6.84
CA ALA A 597 23.39 3.48 6.31
C ALA A 597 22.46 2.89 5.21
N LEU A 598 21.14 2.88 5.44
CA LEU A 598 20.18 2.42 4.43
C LEU A 598 20.15 3.34 3.19
N CYS A 599 20.35 4.64 3.34
CA CYS A 599 20.51 5.55 2.20
C CYS A 599 21.76 5.18 1.36
N ALA A 600 22.88 4.91 2.01
CA ALA A 600 24.10 4.48 1.33
C ALA A 600 23.95 3.10 0.63
N GLU A 601 23.24 2.17 1.29
CA GLU A 601 22.90 0.88 0.67
C GLU A 601 21.95 1.06 -0.53
N THR A 602 20.96 1.97 -0.44
CA THR A 602 20.05 2.30 -1.54
C THR A 602 20.82 2.78 -2.77
N GLU A 603 21.76 3.71 -2.59
CA GLU A 603 22.61 4.19 -3.69
C GLU A 603 23.46 3.07 -4.29
N ARG A 604 24.07 2.25 -3.45
CA ARG A 604 24.91 1.14 -3.89
C ARG A 604 24.17 0.04 -4.66
N LEU A 605 22.92 -0.28 -4.24
CA LEU A 605 22.18 -1.43 -4.75
C LEU A 605 21.32 -1.10 -5.96
N PHE A 606 20.71 0.08 -5.96
CA PHE A 606 19.60 0.41 -6.86
C PHE A 606 19.92 1.56 -7.82
N ALA A 607 21.00 2.35 -7.57
CA ALA A 607 21.29 3.51 -8.40
C ALA A 607 21.42 3.17 -9.88
N ASP A 608 20.89 4.05 -10.72
CA ASP A 608 21.14 4.06 -12.15
C ASP A 608 22.26 5.06 -12.50
N PRO A 609 23.49 4.60 -12.71
CA PRO A 609 24.61 5.50 -12.98
C PRO A 609 24.52 6.20 -14.35
N ALA A 610 23.68 5.69 -15.25
CA ALA A 610 23.58 6.22 -16.62
C ALA A 610 22.61 7.42 -16.72
N SER A 611 21.44 7.33 -16.07
CA SER A 611 20.40 8.37 -16.18
C SER A 611 20.13 9.12 -14.87
N GLY A 612 20.68 8.65 -13.75
CA GLY A 612 20.32 9.10 -12.40
C GLY A 612 19.04 8.45 -11.88
N GLY A 613 18.73 8.62 -10.60
CA GLY A 613 17.62 7.93 -9.96
C GLY A 613 17.93 6.46 -9.66
N TRP A 614 16.89 5.63 -9.56
CA TRP A 614 17.03 4.25 -9.09
C TRP A 614 16.15 3.28 -9.86
N PHE A 615 16.61 2.02 -9.93
CA PHE A 615 15.77 0.89 -10.32
C PHE A 615 15.02 0.31 -9.13
N MET A 616 13.90 -0.36 -9.38
CA MET A 616 13.13 -1.08 -8.37
C MET A 616 13.91 -2.23 -7.74
N THR A 617 14.64 -2.99 -8.56
CA THR A 617 15.43 -4.16 -8.16
C THR A 617 16.91 -3.84 -8.06
N SER A 618 17.63 -4.54 -7.19
CA SER A 618 19.09 -4.46 -7.13
C SER A 618 19.76 -5.03 -8.39
N ALA A 619 21.02 -4.67 -8.63
CA ALA A 619 21.72 -5.13 -9.83
C ALA A 619 21.97 -6.65 -9.88
N ASP A 620 22.00 -7.29 -8.73
CA ASP A 620 22.18 -8.74 -8.53
C ASP A 620 20.87 -9.50 -8.35
N HIS A 621 19.71 -8.84 -8.56
CA HIS A 621 18.39 -9.48 -8.50
C HIS A 621 18.15 -10.40 -9.71
N GLU A 622 17.12 -11.26 -9.64
CA GLU A 622 16.66 -12.06 -10.76
C GLU A 622 16.42 -11.18 -12.00
N LYS A 623 16.89 -11.65 -13.15
CA LYS A 623 16.68 -10.94 -14.42
C LYS A 623 15.30 -11.29 -14.99
N LEU A 624 14.39 -10.34 -14.95
CA LEU A 624 13.11 -10.38 -15.61
C LEU A 624 13.17 -9.82 -17.04
N LEU A 625 12.01 -9.70 -17.70
CA LEU A 625 11.90 -9.13 -19.06
C LEU A 625 12.32 -7.66 -19.12
N ALA A 626 12.09 -6.90 -18.07
CA ALA A 626 12.48 -5.50 -17.90
C ALA A 626 12.92 -5.25 -16.45
N ARG A 627 13.69 -4.19 -16.24
CA ARG A 627 14.06 -3.70 -14.91
C ARG A 627 13.40 -2.35 -14.70
N GLU A 628 12.36 -2.32 -13.85
CA GLU A 628 11.55 -1.13 -13.64
C GLU A 628 12.33 0.03 -13.01
N ARG A 629 12.04 1.24 -13.49
CA ARG A 629 12.34 2.50 -12.83
C ARG A 629 11.02 3.06 -12.27
N PRO A 630 10.79 3.01 -10.95
CA PRO A 630 9.52 3.44 -10.39
C PRO A 630 9.41 4.97 -10.46
N THR A 631 8.69 5.48 -11.45
CA THR A 631 8.55 6.91 -11.73
C THR A 631 7.15 7.47 -11.43
N VAL A 632 6.25 6.65 -10.87
CA VAL A 632 4.85 7.04 -10.62
C VAL A 632 4.47 6.62 -9.21
N ASP A 633 3.82 7.52 -8.48
CA ASP A 633 3.20 7.21 -7.20
C ASP A 633 1.87 6.47 -7.45
N GLY A 634 1.66 5.37 -6.74
CA GLY A 634 0.45 4.54 -6.79
C GLY A 634 -0.37 4.65 -5.51
N ALA A 635 -0.89 3.51 -5.04
CA ALA A 635 -1.49 3.42 -3.71
C ALA A 635 -0.46 3.67 -2.59
N THR A 636 0.80 3.36 -2.86
CA THR A 636 1.96 3.79 -2.06
C THR A 636 2.80 4.79 -2.85
N PRO A 637 3.59 5.63 -2.17
CA PRO A 637 4.63 6.41 -2.82
C PRO A 637 5.55 5.54 -3.68
N SER A 638 6.15 6.07 -4.73
CA SER A 638 7.21 5.33 -5.40
C SER A 638 8.46 5.26 -4.52
N GLY A 639 9.18 4.14 -4.58
CA GLY A 639 10.46 4.00 -3.88
C GLY A 639 11.45 5.10 -4.25
N ALA A 640 11.43 5.55 -5.51
CA ALA A 640 12.29 6.63 -6.00
C ALA A 640 11.95 8.00 -5.40
N SER A 641 10.65 8.33 -5.25
CA SER A 641 10.21 9.59 -4.63
C SER A 641 10.67 9.69 -3.18
N VAL A 642 10.57 8.57 -2.43
CA VAL A 642 10.98 8.53 -1.02
C VAL A 642 12.51 8.49 -0.88
N ALA A 643 13.22 7.73 -1.73
CA ALA A 643 14.69 7.74 -1.76
C ALA A 643 15.24 9.14 -2.05
N LEU A 644 14.61 9.88 -2.96
CA LEU A 644 14.92 11.28 -3.24
C LEU A 644 14.76 12.17 -2.00
N MET A 645 13.63 12.05 -1.28
CA MET A 645 13.41 12.80 -0.04
C MET A 645 14.46 12.43 1.03
N ASN A 646 14.80 11.15 1.13
CA ASN A 646 15.81 10.68 2.07
C ASN A 646 17.19 11.24 1.75
N ALA A 647 17.59 11.32 0.47
CA ALA A 647 18.84 11.96 0.06
C ALA A 647 18.89 13.45 0.45
N LEU A 648 17.77 14.18 0.29
CA LEU A 648 17.66 15.58 0.72
C LEU A 648 17.78 15.74 2.23
N ARG A 649 17.14 14.84 2.99
CA ARG A 649 17.25 14.84 4.47
C ARG A 649 18.67 14.48 4.91
N ALA A 650 19.29 13.46 4.29
CA ALA A 650 20.67 13.09 4.53
C ALA A 650 21.61 14.27 4.29
N ALA A 651 21.46 14.98 3.14
CA ALA A 651 22.22 16.19 2.86
C ALA A 651 22.08 17.27 3.95
N SER A 652 20.84 17.44 4.45
CA SER A 652 20.58 18.46 5.50
C SER A 652 21.13 18.06 6.86
N PHE A 653 21.16 16.77 7.24
CA PHE A 653 21.77 16.32 8.48
C PHE A 653 23.29 16.31 8.42
N THR A 654 23.87 15.80 7.35
CA THR A 654 25.32 15.56 7.23
C THR A 654 26.09 16.77 6.69
N GLY A 655 25.42 17.67 5.97
CA GLY A 655 26.09 18.74 5.22
C GLY A 655 26.89 18.23 4.01
N ASP A 656 26.81 16.94 3.67
CA ASP A 656 27.56 16.33 2.58
C ASP A 656 26.91 16.64 1.22
N ASP A 657 27.68 17.30 0.36
CA ASP A 657 27.26 17.65 -1.00
C ASP A 657 27.02 16.44 -1.90
N HIS A 658 27.56 15.27 -1.55
CA HIS A 658 27.27 14.02 -2.24
C HIS A 658 25.75 13.73 -2.27
N TRP A 659 25.08 13.79 -1.13
CA TRP A 659 23.64 13.56 -1.03
C TRP A 659 22.82 14.59 -1.81
N ARG A 660 23.29 15.84 -1.84
CA ARG A 660 22.64 16.87 -2.67
C ARG A 660 22.78 16.57 -4.14
N ALA A 661 23.95 16.13 -4.58
CA ALA A 661 24.20 15.73 -5.97
C ALA A 661 23.37 14.49 -6.36
N VAL A 662 23.19 13.50 -5.46
CA VAL A 662 22.30 12.35 -5.65
C VAL A 662 20.88 12.82 -5.89
N ALA A 663 20.36 13.70 -5.03
CA ALA A 663 19.00 14.23 -5.14
C ALA A 663 18.80 15.05 -6.45
N ASP A 664 19.74 15.90 -6.80
CA ASP A 664 19.66 16.72 -8.02
C ASP A 664 19.67 15.86 -9.29
N ARG A 665 20.50 14.80 -9.35
CA ARG A 665 20.48 13.82 -10.47
C ARG A 665 19.14 13.10 -10.57
N ALA A 666 18.59 12.64 -9.43
CA ALA A 666 17.29 11.97 -9.38
C ALA A 666 16.14 12.88 -9.82
N LEU A 667 16.13 14.14 -9.38
CA LEU A 667 15.15 15.14 -9.84
C LEU A 667 15.25 15.39 -11.35
N SER A 668 16.48 15.48 -11.88
CA SER A 668 16.68 15.65 -13.32
C SER A 668 16.15 14.44 -14.11
N ALA A 669 16.39 13.22 -13.61
CA ALA A 669 15.87 11.99 -14.22
C ALA A 669 14.34 11.94 -14.26
N LEU A 670 13.67 12.50 -13.25
CA LEU A 670 12.20 12.58 -13.16
C LEU A 670 11.59 13.78 -13.91
N GLY A 671 12.43 14.68 -14.45
CA GLY A 671 11.99 15.95 -15.05
C GLY A 671 10.98 15.78 -16.20
N ALA A 672 11.18 14.80 -17.08
CA ALA A 672 10.24 14.49 -18.17
C ALA A 672 8.89 14.00 -17.61
N SER A 673 8.91 13.06 -16.67
CA SER A 673 7.70 12.52 -16.03
C SER A 673 6.93 13.60 -15.26
N LEU A 674 7.64 14.51 -14.57
CA LEU A 674 7.04 15.68 -13.90
C LEU A 674 6.39 16.66 -14.86
N SER A 675 6.93 16.77 -16.08
CA SER A 675 6.34 17.63 -17.12
C SER A 675 5.10 17.01 -17.77
N GLU A 676 5.12 15.70 -18.03
CA GLU A 676 4.06 14.98 -18.73
C GLU A 676 2.90 14.57 -17.81
N ARG A 677 3.20 14.06 -16.62
CA ARG A 677 2.24 13.47 -15.68
C ARG A 677 2.43 13.95 -14.25
N PRO A 678 2.46 15.27 -13.97
CA PRO A 678 2.83 15.78 -12.65
C PRO A 678 1.88 15.36 -11.51
N THR A 679 0.62 15.09 -11.82
CA THR A 679 -0.38 14.64 -10.82
C THR A 679 -0.15 13.22 -10.33
N SER A 680 0.65 12.42 -11.03
CA SER A 680 1.04 11.07 -10.64
C SER A 680 2.38 11.01 -9.90
N LEU A 681 2.94 12.17 -9.52
CA LEU A 681 4.25 12.30 -8.84
C LEU A 681 4.14 13.24 -7.62
N THR A 682 3.08 13.09 -6.85
CA THR A 682 2.82 13.99 -5.71
C THR A 682 3.89 13.91 -4.63
N GLU A 683 4.45 12.72 -4.36
CA GLU A 683 5.54 12.56 -3.41
C GLU A 683 6.88 13.11 -3.94
N THR A 684 7.16 12.97 -5.26
CA THR A 684 8.28 13.68 -5.89
C THR A 684 8.14 15.20 -5.74
N LEU A 685 6.92 15.74 -5.86
CA LEU A 685 6.65 17.17 -5.66
C LEU A 685 6.84 17.60 -4.21
N LEU A 686 6.63 16.73 -3.21
CA LEU A 686 6.99 17.01 -1.81
C LEU A 686 8.51 17.11 -1.65
N ALA A 687 9.27 16.27 -2.32
CA ALA A 687 10.73 16.34 -2.32
C ALA A 687 11.23 17.60 -3.06
N LEU A 688 10.59 17.98 -4.16
CA LEU A 688 10.88 19.23 -4.86
C LEU A 688 10.56 20.45 -3.99
N ASP A 689 9.45 20.40 -3.24
CA ASP A 689 9.10 21.44 -2.25
C ASP A 689 10.20 21.56 -1.18
N PHE A 690 10.65 20.45 -0.62
CA PHE A 690 11.76 20.41 0.32
C PHE A 690 13.05 21.00 -0.28
N ARG A 691 13.39 20.62 -1.52
CA ARG A 691 14.61 21.08 -2.21
C ARG A 691 14.62 22.59 -2.50
N THR A 692 13.44 23.15 -2.75
CA THR A 692 13.28 24.55 -3.19
C THR A 692 12.87 25.52 -2.07
N ASP A 693 12.40 25.03 -0.94
CA ASP A 693 12.10 25.85 0.24
C ASP A 693 13.39 26.20 1.03
N ALA A 694 13.28 27.08 1.98
CA ALA A 694 14.28 27.26 3.03
C ALA A 694 14.09 26.19 4.09
N VAL A 695 14.82 25.08 3.95
CA VAL A 695 14.79 23.98 4.92
C VAL A 695 15.16 24.51 6.30
N ARG A 696 14.34 24.17 7.31
CA ARG A 696 14.62 24.53 8.71
C ARG A 696 15.49 23.44 9.33
N GLU A 697 16.74 23.79 9.60
CA GLU A 697 17.66 22.98 10.40
C GLU A 697 17.47 23.38 11.86
N VAL A 698 16.72 22.60 12.62
CA VAL A 698 16.42 22.88 14.03
C VAL A 698 17.28 21.99 14.91
N VAL A 699 18.07 22.61 15.80
CA VAL A 699 18.89 21.89 16.77
C VAL A 699 18.42 22.23 18.18
N LEU A 700 18.14 21.22 18.98
CA LEU A 700 17.83 21.35 20.39
C LEU A 700 18.99 20.83 21.24
N VAL A 701 19.49 21.68 22.14
CA VAL A 701 20.52 21.25 23.11
C VAL A 701 19.98 21.48 24.53
N TRP A 702 20.07 20.43 25.34
CA TRP A 702 19.66 20.50 26.75
C TRP A 702 20.82 20.17 27.67
N PRO A 703 20.81 20.70 28.95
CA PRO A 703 21.88 20.48 29.90
C PRO A 703 22.07 19.01 30.25
N SER A 704 23.30 18.54 30.30
CA SER A 704 23.65 17.18 30.72
C SER A 704 23.40 16.86 32.21
N GLN A 705 23.25 17.88 33.03
CA GLN A 705 23.13 17.78 34.50
C GLN A 705 21.73 17.41 35.03
N ALA A 706 20.75 17.22 34.13
CA ALA A 706 19.41 16.74 34.54
C ALA A 706 19.39 15.23 34.74
N GLY A 707 20.16 14.69 35.62
CA GLY A 707 20.20 13.34 36.21
C GLY A 707 20.05 12.10 35.34
N ASP A 708 19.36 12.19 34.22
CA ASP A 708 19.06 11.07 33.28
C ASP A 708 19.41 11.38 31.82
N GLY A 709 19.98 12.56 31.53
CA GLY A 709 20.27 12.97 30.15
C GLY A 709 19.03 13.15 29.27
N SER A 710 17.82 13.14 29.86
CA SER A 710 16.57 13.18 29.14
C SER A 710 16.27 14.57 28.57
N ALA A 711 15.55 14.59 27.43
CA ALA A 711 15.07 15.80 26.80
C ALA A 711 13.93 16.51 27.60
N ALA A 712 13.63 16.09 28.82
CA ALA A 712 12.54 16.63 29.64
C ALA A 712 12.64 18.15 29.86
N SER A 713 13.87 18.66 30.03
CA SER A 713 14.10 20.12 30.16
C SER A 713 13.80 20.91 28.87
N ALA A 714 13.77 20.24 27.71
CA ALA A 714 13.40 20.81 26.41
C ALA A 714 11.89 20.72 26.11
N ALA A 715 11.07 20.14 27.02
CA ALA A 715 9.64 19.93 26.79
C ALA A 715 8.86 21.19 26.33
N PRO A 716 9.10 22.41 26.86
CA PRO A 716 8.44 23.61 26.35
C PRO A 716 8.78 23.95 24.91
N LEU A 717 10.04 23.77 24.49
CA LEU A 717 10.50 23.98 23.12
C LEU A 717 9.96 22.88 22.18
N LEU A 718 9.95 21.64 22.63
CA LEU A 718 9.34 20.52 21.91
C LEU A 718 7.84 20.73 21.70
N SER A 719 7.13 21.29 22.69
CA SER A 719 5.71 21.63 22.55
C SER A 719 5.48 22.71 21.48
N ALA A 720 6.35 23.67 21.34
CA ALA A 720 6.29 24.68 20.29
C ALA A 720 6.52 24.05 18.90
N LEU A 721 7.51 23.17 18.77
CA LEU A 721 7.79 22.42 17.54
C LEU A 721 6.64 21.49 17.12
N ARG A 722 6.01 20.81 18.06
CA ARG A 722 4.87 19.90 17.81
C ARG A 722 3.67 20.59 17.17
N ARG A 723 3.42 21.84 17.58
CA ARG A 723 2.31 22.65 17.05
C ARG A 723 2.60 23.28 15.70
N ALA A 724 3.87 23.41 15.34
CA ALA A 724 4.27 24.07 14.10
C ALA A 724 4.21 23.09 12.93
N PHE A 725 3.50 23.43 11.86
CA PHE A 725 3.57 22.68 10.59
C PHE A 725 4.86 23.04 9.85
N LEU A 726 5.84 22.18 9.97
CA LEU A 726 7.18 22.32 9.38
C LEU A 726 7.50 21.12 8.51
N PRO A 727 6.93 21.02 7.32
CA PRO A 727 7.14 19.85 6.47
C PRO A 727 8.57 19.75 5.92
N ASN A 728 9.22 20.89 5.69
CA ASN A 728 10.57 21.01 5.14
C ASN A 728 11.58 21.36 6.24
N ARG A 729 11.90 20.36 7.08
CA ARG A 729 12.84 20.51 8.20
C ARG A 729 13.71 19.27 8.34
N VAL A 730 14.79 19.45 9.10
CA VAL A 730 15.47 18.40 9.86
C VAL A 730 15.55 18.85 11.32
N LEU A 731 15.34 17.92 12.23
CA LEU A 731 15.32 18.17 13.67
C LEU A 731 16.37 17.29 14.35
N ALA A 732 17.39 17.90 14.90
CA ALA A 732 18.43 17.25 15.68
C ALA A 732 18.34 17.67 17.15
N GLY A 733 18.78 16.81 18.07
CA GLY A 733 18.81 17.15 19.47
C GLY A 733 19.68 16.19 20.27
N ALA A 734 20.39 16.78 21.28
CA ALA A 734 21.20 15.99 22.20
C ALA A 734 21.42 16.74 23.52
N ALA A 735 21.81 15.99 24.54
CA ALA A 735 22.38 16.56 25.75
C ALA A 735 23.73 17.23 25.46
N GLU A 736 24.00 18.36 26.13
CA GLU A 736 25.27 19.09 26.03
C GLU A 736 26.45 18.19 26.45
N GLY A 737 27.62 18.35 25.84
CA GLY A 737 28.81 17.55 26.10
C GLY A 737 28.84 16.27 25.22
N ASP A 738 29.02 15.11 25.82
CA ASP A 738 29.21 13.83 25.12
C ASP A 738 28.08 13.52 24.10
N GLY A 739 26.84 13.91 24.40
CA GLY A 739 25.72 13.71 23.49
C GLY A 739 25.90 14.48 22.18
N ILE A 740 26.31 15.76 22.27
CA ILE A 740 26.60 16.58 21.08
C ILE A 740 27.81 16.01 20.32
N VAL A 741 28.88 15.63 21.03
CA VAL A 741 30.09 15.06 20.40
C VAL A 741 29.77 13.78 19.65
N ALA A 742 28.98 12.89 20.23
CA ALA A 742 28.57 11.65 19.59
C ALA A 742 27.67 11.89 18.37
N LEU A 743 26.77 12.85 18.45
CA LEU A 743 25.85 13.18 17.35
C LEU A 743 26.55 13.95 16.21
N ALA A 744 27.53 14.79 16.53
CA ALA A 744 28.27 15.60 15.54
C ALA A 744 28.95 14.72 14.47
N ALA A 745 29.37 13.52 14.82
CA ALA A 745 29.93 12.56 13.87
C ALA A 745 28.93 12.10 12.77
N LEU A 746 27.62 12.22 13.02
CA LEU A 746 26.55 11.87 12.08
C LEU A 746 25.88 13.11 11.49
N ALA A 747 25.78 14.15 12.28
CA ALA A 747 25.07 15.39 11.95
C ALA A 747 25.88 16.61 12.41
N PRO A 748 26.88 17.08 11.62
CA PRO A 748 27.71 18.24 11.95
C PRO A 748 26.92 19.53 12.20
N ILE A 749 25.66 19.62 11.83
CA ILE A 749 24.77 20.74 12.14
C ILE A 749 24.64 21.01 13.65
N VAL A 750 25.00 20.06 14.53
CA VAL A 750 24.96 20.21 15.98
C VAL A 750 26.28 20.73 16.56
N GLU A 751 27.36 20.82 15.78
CA GLU A 751 28.65 21.28 16.24
C GLU A 751 28.56 22.68 16.85
N GLU A 752 29.34 22.89 17.91
CA GLU A 752 29.43 24.19 18.66
C GLU A 752 28.12 24.66 19.31
N LYS A 753 27.02 23.89 19.23
CA LYS A 753 25.77 24.23 19.88
C LYS A 753 25.82 23.85 21.36
N ARG A 754 25.27 24.75 22.24
CA ARG A 754 25.33 24.62 23.69
C ARG A 754 23.98 24.94 24.34
N ALA A 755 23.76 24.43 25.53
CA ALA A 755 22.66 24.85 26.40
C ALA A 755 22.98 26.20 27.05
N LEU A 756 22.38 27.27 26.55
CA LEU A 756 22.71 28.65 27.01
C LEU A 756 22.17 28.87 28.43
N LYS A 757 23.03 29.40 29.30
CA LYS A 757 22.70 29.72 30.72
C LYS A 757 22.12 28.49 31.45
N GLY A 758 22.59 27.28 31.14
CA GLY A 758 22.12 26.05 31.77
C GLY A 758 20.67 25.71 31.45
N ARG A 759 20.11 26.18 30.34
CA ARG A 759 18.73 25.88 29.89
C ARG A 759 18.70 25.24 28.51
N ALA A 760 17.68 24.42 28.27
CA ALA A 760 17.44 23.91 26.94
C ALA A 760 17.33 25.08 25.94
N THR A 761 18.05 24.96 24.83
CA THR A 761 18.19 26.00 23.81
C THR A 761 17.91 25.45 22.43
N ALA A 762 17.09 26.17 21.67
CA ALA A 762 16.82 25.88 20.26
C ALA A 762 17.67 26.81 19.36
N TYR A 763 18.22 26.21 18.31
CA TYR A 763 18.89 26.88 17.21
C TYR A 763 18.08 26.61 15.94
N VAL A 764 17.68 27.69 15.25
CA VAL A 764 16.95 27.57 13.96
C VAL A 764 17.84 28.14 12.89
N CYS A 765 18.31 27.27 12.01
CA CYS A 765 19.23 27.62 10.95
C CYS A 765 18.60 27.39 9.56
N GLU A 766 19.09 28.13 8.58
CA GLU A 766 18.75 27.98 7.15
C GLU A 766 20.05 28.13 6.35
N ARG A 767 20.39 27.07 5.58
CA ARG A 767 21.59 27.09 4.72
C ARG A 767 22.84 27.53 5.48
N GLY A 768 23.07 26.99 6.68
CA GLY A 768 24.19 27.28 7.54
C GLY A 768 24.13 28.64 8.29
N ARG A 769 23.06 29.43 8.13
CA ARG A 769 22.87 30.70 8.86
C ARG A 769 21.85 30.52 9.97
N CYS A 770 22.27 30.67 11.21
CA CYS A 770 21.39 30.51 12.36
C CYS A 770 20.84 31.85 12.83
N GLN A 771 19.55 31.82 13.23
CA GLN A 771 18.92 32.91 13.97
C GLN A 771 19.48 32.97 15.43
N LEU A 772 19.10 33.99 16.20
CA LEU A 772 19.51 34.06 17.60
C LEU A 772 19.00 32.83 18.37
N PRO A 773 19.86 32.08 19.04
CA PRO A 773 19.46 30.94 19.85
C PRO A 773 18.46 31.31 20.92
N THR A 774 17.50 30.43 21.22
CA THR A 774 16.48 30.78 22.21
C THR A 774 16.10 29.60 23.11
N GLY A 775 15.85 29.90 24.39
CA GLY A 775 15.16 29.00 25.33
C GLY A 775 13.68 29.38 25.52
N ASP A 776 13.19 30.43 24.80
CA ASP A 776 11.79 30.88 24.87
C ASP A 776 10.94 30.22 23.78
N PRO A 777 9.88 29.45 24.15
CA PRO A 777 9.00 28.78 23.20
C PRO A 777 8.25 29.75 22.28
N GLY A 778 7.90 30.96 22.76
CA GLY A 778 7.18 31.94 21.95
C GLY A 778 8.08 32.55 20.88
N LEU A 779 9.36 32.81 21.21
CA LEU A 779 10.34 33.28 20.24
C LEU A 779 10.63 32.14 19.21
N LEU A 780 10.78 30.94 19.68
CA LEU A 780 10.95 29.77 18.78
C LEU A 780 9.79 29.69 17.79
N SER A 781 8.53 29.75 18.25
CA SER A 781 7.35 29.70 17.37
C SER A 781 7.42 30.82 16.30
N ARG A 782 7.86 32.05 16.63
CA ARG A 782 8.02 33.13 15.65
C ARG A 782 9.15 32.85 14.64
N GLN A 783 10.24 32.23 15.08
CA GLN A 783 11.35 31.85 14.21
C GLN A 783 10.94 30.77 13.21
N LEU A 784 10.05 29.85 13.62
CA LEU A 784 9.55 28.73 12.81
C LEU A 784 8.46 29.16 11.80
N ALA A 785 7.73 30.26 12.09
CA ALA A 785 6.58 30.68 11.30
C ALA A 785 6.90 31.20 9.89
N ARG A 786 8.17 31.48 9.57
CA ARG A 786 8.56 31.99 8.26
C ARG A 786 8.44 30.91 7.19
N SER A 787 7.90 31.27 6.03
CA SER A 787 7.89 30.46 4.80
C SER A 787 8.35 31.32 3.61
N GLN A 788 8.87 30.66 2.58
CA GLN A 788 9.20 31.34 1.32
C GLN A 788 8.12 30.99 0.29
N PRO A 789 7.52 31.97 -0.43
CA PRO A 789 6.66 31.67 -1.58
C PRO A 789 7.42 30.90 -2.67
N TYR A 790 6.68 30.28 -3.59
CA TYR A 790 7.24 29.57 -4.75
C TYR A 790 7.88 30.54 -5.74
#